data_75730d013e264405db1580796e5ce96d
#
_entry.id   75730d013e264405db1580796e5ce96d
#
_cell.length_a   1.000
_cell.length_b   1.000
_cell.length_c   1.000
_cell.angle_alpha   90.00
_cell.angle_beta   90.00
_cell.angle_gamma   90.00
#
_symmetry.space_group_name_H-M   'P 1'
#
loop_
_entity.id
_entity.type
_entity.pdbx_description
1 polymer ?
#
loop_
_entity_poly.entity_id
_entity_poly.type
_entity_poly.pdbx_seq_one_letter_code
_entity_poly.pdbx_strand_id
1 'polypeptide(L)'
;PVLQTLRGHRDSLQAVKISPNGKWLASGGYDQTIKLWDLETGQELRTLLGHNGAVFDLSFRADSRLLASASGDRTIKLWDVATGQRLDTLNQSLMELYCVAFSPDGRRLAAGGVDNRIRIWTISDSGQEGSNPLEVSQFAHELPVLRIAYAPDGQTLVSSSEDRLIKIWNAQSMTIRSTLAEQADWVVGLAVHPRQPSLLAGRLDGTITRLDLPAPATATDTPLTPLSDVVTAMDYGAQPALEELPRVTESEPNDEASQPTALTVPGVALGVIQTADGRAKDEDLWAFEARQGDQWIIETNARRLKSPVDTKIEVLDESGKAVPRLLLRAVRDSEIEFRSMDSNQRGVRLKYWEELLLNDYVYLNGEVIKHYQQRRGPDADGQFYPENGNRHAFFDTTCRTHALGEPAYVVVPYPVGTTLPNNGLPVFTLNYENDDDGQRKLGADSRLTFVAPATGKYLVRVSDVRGFAGADYRYELIVRRPRPDFTVTLTGANPTVNAGSGKEFTVKAERADLFAGPIQVDVTGLPPGFHVTSPVVIQPGLHEARGVISAAADAPAPTEANWAQTKITATGRWGDKTIVKEVNSLGTIKLGPKPKVLVHLQLDQPANALAERAPQEPAVVTIVPGRRASCRLRIERLEFKDRVQLEVFNLPHGVIVEDIGLNGVLIPEEQTERTIFLSCEPWVPAMERLFHAVAKVDGDQVSLPLQIRVVSPTEPVR
;
A
#
# COMPACT_ATOMS: atom_id res chain seq x y z
N PRO A 1 20.83 48.99 -21.88
CA PRO A 1 22.15 48.56 -22.35
C PRO A 1 22.41 47.13 -21.85
N VAL A 2 22.99 46.27 -22.71
CA VAL A 2 23.50 44.97 -22.30
C VAL A 2 24.73 45.21 -21.45
N LEU A 3 24.72 44.73 -20.20
CA LEU A 3 25.86 44.86 -19.30
C LEU A 3 26.91 43.78 -19.57
N GLN A 4 26.43 42.54 -19.80
CA GLN A 4 27.28 41.38 -20.00
C GLN A 4 26.58 40.33 -20.84
N THR A 5 27.34 39.55 -21.62
CA THR A 5 26.85 38.40 -22.40
C THR A 5 27.63 37.16 -21.96
N LEU A 6 26.91 36.14 -21.41
CA LEU A 6 27.47 34.87 -20.98
C LEU A 6 27.42 33.90 -22.18
N ARG A 7 28.56 33.35 -22.56
CA ARG A 7 28.67 32.43 -23.70
C ARG A 7 29.21 31.07 -23.23
N GLY A 8 28.60 29.95 -23.66
CA GLY A 8 29.07 28.62 -23.29
C GLY A 8 28.11 27.49 -23.61
N HIS A 9 26.80 27.72 -23.63
CA HIS A 9 25.83 26.72 -24.08
C HIS A 9 25.90 26.48 -25.58
N ARG A 10 25.60 25.24 -25.98
CA ARG A 10 25.67 24.79 -27.37
C ARG A 10 24.33 24.71 -28.06
N ASP A 11 23.24 24.91 -27.33
CA ASP A 11 21.87 24.88 -27.81
C ASP A 11 20.99 25.88 -27.03
N SER A 12 19.69 25.94 -27.34
CA SER A 12 18.74 26.88 -26.78
C SER A 12 18.62 26.79 -25.27
N LEU A 13 18.62 27.94 -24.59
CA LEU A 13 18.40 28.04 -23.16
C LEU A 13 16.90 27.97 -22.83
N GLN A 14 16.57 27.26 -21.74
CA GLN A 14 15.22 27.16 -21.22
C GLN A 14 15.07 27.78 -19.83
N ALA A 15 16.09 27.73 -19.02
CA ALA A 15 16.07 28.20 -17.65
C ALA A 15 17.28 29.03 -17.30
N VAL A 16 17.00 30.11 -16.52
CA VAL A 16 18.01 30.93 -15.87
C VAL A 16 17.53 31.30 -14.48
N LYS A 17 18.37 31.08 -13.46
CA LYS A 17 18.07 31.43 -12.06
C LYS A 17 19.27 32.05 -11.39
N ILE A 18 19.02 33.06 -10.56
CA ILE A 18 20.03 33.67 -9.69
C ILE A 18 19.92 33.05 -8.30
N SER A 19 21.04 32.72 -7.69
CA SER A 19 21.06 32.18 -6.32
C SER A 19 20.57 33.22 -5.30
N PRO A 20 19.88 32.78 -4.22
CA PRO A 20 19.37 33.72 -3.19
C PRO A 20 20.42 34.63 -2.55
N ASN A 21 21.69 34.19 -2.48
CA ASN A 21 22.80 34.97 -1.97
C ASN A 21 23.35 35.99 -3.00
N GLY A 22 22.82 36.03 -4.24
CA GLY A 22 23.22 36.94 -5.29
C GLY A 22 24.60 36.69 -5.90
N LYS A 23 25.27 35.59 -5.61
CA LYS A 23 26.64 35.32 -6.09
C LYS A 23 26.68 34.50 -7.38
N TRP A 24 25.71 33.63 -7.61
CA TRP A 24 25.74 32.69 -8.72
C TRP A 24 24.51 32.84 -9.62
N LEU A 25 24.74 32.56 -10.89
CA LEU A 25 23.67 32.34 -11.85
C LEU A 25 23.77 30.91 -12.35
N ALA A 26 22.65 30.19 -12.43
CA ALA A 26 22.54 28.92 -13.08
C ALA A 26 21.73 29.02 -14.36
N SER A 27 22.20 28.38 -15.44
CA SER A 27 21.51 28.31 -16.73
C SER A 27 21.40 26.87 -17.19
N GLY A 28 20.28 26.49 -17.81
CA GLY A 28 20.04 25.14 -18.33
C GLY A 28 19.31 25.20 -19.67
N GLY A 29 19.50 24.20 -20.51
CA GLY A 29 18.91 24.21 -21.84
C GLY A 29 18.89 22.86 -22.56
N TYR A 30 18.67 22.93 -23.87
CA TYR A 30 18.57 21.75 -24.75
C TYR A 30 19.88 21.00 -24.93
N ASP A 31 21.02 21.61 -24.64
CA ASP A 31 22.32 20.92 -24.66
C ASP A 31 22.52 19.95 -23.47
N GLN A 32 21.45 19.74 -22.66
CA GLN A 32 21.39 18.80 -21.53
C GLN A 32 22.33 19.17 -20.38
N THR A 33 22.93 20.37 -20.42
CA THR A 33 23.88 20.83 -19.42
C THR A 33 23.28 21.94 -18.55
N ILE A 34 23.81 22.04 -17.33
CA ILE A 34 23.60 23.18 -16.46
C ILE A 34 24.94 23.88 -16.30
N LYS A 35 24.97 25.19 -16.46
CA LYS A 35 26.16 25.99 -16.22
C LYS A 35 25.97 26.90 -15.02
N LEU A 36 26.98 26.96 -14.17
CA LEU A 36 27.08 27.88 -13.05
C LEU A 36 28.05 29.01 -13.41
N TRP A 37 27.60 30.20 -13.19
CA TRP A 37 28.34 31.42 -13.52
C TRP A 37 28.53 32.28 -12.27
N ASP A 38 29.66 32.91 -12.12
CA ASP A 38 29.85 34.00 -11.17
C ASP A 38 29.08 35.24 -11.67
N LEU A 39 28.15 35.72 -10.87
CA LEU A 39 27.24 36.79 -11.30
C LEU A 39 27.95 38.14 -11.43
N GLU A 40 29.00 38.40 -10.66
CA GLU A 40 29.78 39.63 -10.70
C GLU A 40 30.72 39.69 -11.88
N THR A 41 31.44 38.62 -12.12
CA THR A 41 32.49 38.54 -13.16
C THR A 41 31.98 38.01 -14.50
N GLY A 42 30.86 37.26 -14.50
CA GLY A 42 30.31 36.58 -15.66
C GLY A 42 31.14 35.40 -16.13
N GLN A 43 32.09 34.94 -15.33
CA GLN A 43 32.87 33.76 -15.66
C GLN A 43 32.10 32.44 -15.41
N GLU A 44 32.23 31.48 -16.30
CA GLU A 44 31.75 30.13 -16.07
C GLU A 44 32.57 29.49 -14.96
N LEU A 45 31.87 29.11 -13.87
CA LEU A 45 32.50 28.42 -12.75
C LEU A 45 32.51 26.90 -12.97
N ARG A 46 31.41 26.35 -13.49
CA ARG A 46 31.21 24.89 -13.66
C ARG A 46 30.20 24.59 -14.75
N THR A 47 30.37 23.43 -15.38
CA THR A 47 29.32 22.74 -16.15
C THR A 47 28.92 21.47 -15.41
N LEU A 48 27.64 21.33 -15.05
CA LEU A 48 27.06 20.17 -14.41
C LEU A 48 26.53 19.23 -15.50
N LEU A 49 27.05 18.00 -15.50
CA LEU A 49 26.71 16.98 -16.48
C LEU A 49 25.96 15.81 -15.79
N GLY A 50 24.98 15.24 -16.48
CA GLY A 50 24.27 14.07 -15.98
C GLY A 50 22.81 13.95 -16.37
N HIS A 51 22.19 15.01 -16.92
CA HIS A 51 20.91 14.88 -17.60
C HIS A 51 21.09 14.28 -19.00
N ASN A 52 20.11 13.45 -19.40
CA ASN A 52 20.01 12.82 -20.71
C ASN A 52 18.90 13.43 -21.58
N GLY A 53 18.32 14.57 -21.15
CA GLY A 53 17.31 15.36 -21.83
C GLY A 53 17.48 16.84 -21.54
N ALA A 54 16.74 17.69 -22.25
CA ALA A 54 16.78 19.13 -22.07
C ALA A 54 16.48 19.52 -20.61
N VAL A 55 17.18 20.52 -20.08
CA VAL A 55 16.91 21.08 -18.75
C VAL A 55 15.92 22.23 -18.89
N PHE A 56 14.69 22.03 -18.41
CA PHE A 56 13.58 22.96 -18.62
C PHE A 56 13.41 24.01 -17.50
N ASP A 57 13.78 23.66 -16.26
CA ASP A 57 13.73 24.61 -15.15
C ASP A 57 14.78 24.31 -14.08
N LEU A 58 15.06 25.32 -13.28
CA LEU A 58 16.05 25.32 -12.22
C LEU A 58 15.49 25.98 -10.97
N SER A 59 15.87 25.52 -9.79
CA SER A 59 15.51 26.17 -8.53
C SER A 59 16.64 26.07 -7.52
N PHE A 60 17.11 27.19 -6.97
CA PHE A 60 18.02 27.19 -5.84
C PHE A 60 17.28 27.03 -4.52
N ARG A 61 17.83 26.27 -3.60
CA ARG A 61 17.40 26.28 -2.21
C ARG A 61 17.74 27.63 -1.56
N ALA A 62 16.94 28.05 -0.58
CA ALA A 62 17.08 29.37 0.07
C ALA A 62 18.49 29.63 0.64
N ASP A 63 19.21 28.59 1.08
CA ASP A 63 20.58 28.67 1.58
C ASP A 63 21.65 28.78 0.47
N SER A 64 21.25 28.71 -0.80
CA SER A 64 22.10 28.69 -1.98
C SER A 64 23.08 27.51 -2.07
N ARG A 65 22.94 26.47 -1.23
CA ARG A 65 23.82 25.28 -1.24
C ARG A 65 23.39 24.21 -2.23
N LEU A 66 22.05 24.07 -2.40
CA LEU A 66 21.49 23.09 -3.33
C LEU A 66 20.87 23.80 -4.54
N LEU A 67 20.99 23.15 -5.69
CA LEU A 67 20.29 23.46 -6.92
C LEU A 67 19.48 22.23 -7.33
N ALA A 68 18.21 22.42 -7.69
CA ALA A 68 17.36 21.42 -8.32
C ALA A 68 17.19 21.75 -9.80
N SER A 69 17.15 20.71 -10.65
CA SER A 69 16.93 20.84 -12.09
C SER A 69 15.85 19.88 -12.58
N ALA A 70 14.89 20.38 -13.37
CA ALA A 70 13.85 19.60 -14.02
C ALA A 70 14.20 19.35 -15.49
N SER A 71 13.98 18.11 -15.98
CA SER A 71 14.46 17.73 -17.30
C SER A 71 13.48 16.87 -18.10
N GLY A 72 13.61 16.92 -19.42
CA GLY A 72 13.02 16.01 -20.39
C GLY A 72 13.46 14.56 -20.26
N ASP A 73 14.49 14.26 -19.45
CA ASP A 73 14.86 12.88 -19.09
C ASP A 73 13.96 12.27 -18.01
N ARG A 74 12.89 12.98 -17.62
CA ARG A 74 11.88 12.55 -16.64
C ARG A 74 12.38 12.53 -15.20
N THR A 75 13.51 13.19 -14.92
CA THR A 75 14.10 13.26 -13.57
C THR A 75 14.25 14.67 -13.07
N ILE A 76 14.23 14.81 -11.74
CA ILE A 76 14.81 15.98 -11.05
C ILE A 76 16.18 15.53 -10.53
N LYS A 77 17.18 16.37 -10.68
CA LYS A 77 18.48 16.15 -10.07
C LYS A 77 18.80 17.23 -9.05
N LEU A 78 19.38 16.80 -7.93
CA LEU A 78 19.88 17.68 -6.89
C LEU A 78 21.41 17.78 -7.00
N TRP A 79 21.88 19.00 -6.91
CA TRP A 79 23.31 19.33 -7.09
C TRP A 79 23.82 20.15 -5.91
N ASP A 80 25.01 19.82 -5.43
CA ASP A 80 25.76 20.70 -4.54
C ASP A 80 26.38 21.83 -5.37
N VAL A 81 26.01 23.07 -5.07
CA VAL A 81 26.43 24.25 -5.86
C VAL A 81 27.93 24.50 -5.73
N ALA A 82 28.52 24.26 -4.56
CA ALA A 82 29.93 24.54 -4.30
C ALA A 82 30.86 23.54 -5.01
N THR A 83 30.49 22.26 -5.03
CA THR A 83 31.31 21.21 -5.65
C THR A 83 30.91 20.89 -7.08
N GLY A 84 29.65 21.13 -7.46
CA GLY A 84 29.04 20.71 -8.72
C GLY A 84 28.68 19.23 -8.76
N GLN A 85 28.78 18.52 -7.65
CA GLN A 85 28.42 17.11 -7.57
C GLN A 85 26.90 16.91 -7.58
N ARG A 86 26.46 15.88 -8.32
CA ARG A 86 25.09 15.39 -8.22
C ARG A 86 24.94 14.65 -6.89
N LEU A 87 23.95 15.05 -6.10
CA LEU A 87 23.66 14.46 -4.79
C LEU A 87 22.55 13.41 -4.88
N ASP A 88 21.52 13.65 -5.73
CA ASP A 88 20.40 12.72 -5.88
C ASP A 88 19.78 12.81 -7.28
N THR A 89 19.00 11.78 -7.63
CA THR A 89 18.17 11.73 -8.83
C THR A 89 16.78 11.24 -8.44
N LEU A 90 15.80 12.16 -8.44
CA LEU A 90 14.40 11.87 -8.16
C LEU A 90 13.73 11.43 -9.47
N ASN A 91 13.38 10.17 -9.58
CA ASN A 91 12.98 9.50 -10.83
C ASN A 91 11.55 8.96 -10.84
N GLN A 92 10.67 9.45 -9.93
CA GLN A 92 9.30 8.99 -9.81
C GLN A 92 8.35 9.54 -10.88
N SER A 93 8.82 10.31 -11.85
CA SER A 93 8.03 10.74 -13.00
C SER A 93 8.22 9.82 -14.19
N LEU A 94 7.10 9.51 -14.87
CA LEU A 94 7.11 8.71 -16.10
C LEU A 94 7.24 9.57 -17.37
N MET A 95 7.00 10.88 -17.24
CA MET A 95 6.98 11.84 -18.34
C MET A 95 7.89 13.03 -18.03
N GLU A 96 8.15 13.86 -19.04
CA GLU A 96 9.04 15.03 -18.90
C GLU A 96 8.55 15.98 -17.81
N LEU A 97 9.51 16.54 -17.07
CA LEU A 97 9.28 17.53 -16.02
C LEU A 97 9.65 18.93 -16.52
N TYR A 98 8.67 19.83 -16.54
CA TYR A 98 8.80 21.18 -17.09
C TYR A 98 9.14 22.23 -16.07
N CYS A 99 8.84 22.01 -14.80
CA CYS A 99 9.04 23.01 -13.75
C CYS A 99 9.43 22.39 -12.41
N VAL A 100 10.20 23.15 -11.62
CA VAL A 100 10.65 22.77 -10.29
C VAL A 100 10.76 24.02 -9.39
N ALA A 101 10.36 23.88 -8.12
CA ALA A 101 10.46 24.97 -7.15
C ALA A 101 10.75 24.43 -5.74
N PHE A 102 11.77 24.98 -5.06
CA PHE A 102 11.96 24.78 -3.62
C PHE A 102 10.93 25.60 -2.83
N SER A 103 10.46 25.06 -1.72
CA SER A 103 9.74 25.81 -0.71
C SER A 103 10.65 26.87 -0.06
N PRO A 104 10.11 27.97 0.47
CA PRO A 104 10.93 29.02 1.09
C PRO A 104 11.80 28.53 2.26
N ASP A 105 11.38 27.53 3.00
CA ASP A 105 12.14 26.90 4.08
C ASP A 105 13.18 25.87 3.58
N GLY A 106 13.17 25.57 2.27
CA GLY A 106 14.09 24.63 1.62
C GLY A 106 13.88 23.16 1.97
N ARG A 107 12.79 22.83 2.67
CA ARG A 107 12.50 21.45 3.12
C ARG A 107 11.67 20.64 2.13
N ARG A 108 10.98 21.32 1.21
CA ARG A 108 10.15 20.68 0.18
C ARG A 108 10.59 21.12 -1.20
N LEU A 109 10.43 20.24 -2.16
CA LEU A 109 10.64 20.48 -3.58
C LEU A 109 9.38 20.07 -4.34
N ALA A 110 8.78 21.00 -5.07
CA ALA A 110 7.65 20.73 -5.94
C ALA A 110 8.10 20.65 -7.39
N ALA A 111 7.53 19.75 -8.19
CA ALA A 111 7.74 19.69 -9.62
C ALA A 111 6.46 19.26 -10.36
N GLY A 112 6.38 19.63 -11.65
CA GLY A 112 5.28 19.28 -12.54
C GLY A 112 5.73 19.18 -13.99
N GLY A 113 4.90 18.53 -14.82
CA GLY A 113 5.23 18.34 -16.22
C GLY A 113 4.10 17.74 -17.05
N VAL A 114 4.47 16.90 -18.01
CA VAL A 114 3.60 16.38 -19.08
C VAL A 114 2.49 15.46 -18.55
N ASP A 115 2.69 14.81 -17.43
CA ASP A 115 1.72 13.88 -16.84
C ASP A 115 0.62 14.56 -16.01
N ASN A 116 0.50 15.88 -16.09
CA ASN A 116 -0.55 16.69 -15.44
C ASN A 116 -0.52 16.67 -13.91
N ARG A 117 0.57 16.16 -13.32
CA ARG A 117 0.73 15.97 -11.87
C ARG A 117 1.64 17.01 -11.24
N ILE A 118 1.38 17.26 -9.97
CA ILE A 118 2.35 17.89 -9.07
C ILE A 118 2.88 16.83 -8.11
N ARG A 119 4.22 16.76 -8.03
CA ARG A 119 4.95 15.93 -7.07
C ARG A 119 5.66 16.80 -6.06
N ILE A 120 5.68 16.37 -4.81
CA ILE A 120 6.39 17.03 -3.73
C ILE A 120 7.27 16.03 -3.01
N TRP A 121 8.54 16.36 -2.89
CA TRP A 121 9.52 15.61 -2.11
C TRP A 121 9.90 16.37 -0.85
N THR A 122 10.12 15.64 0.25
CA THR A 122 10.81 16.17 1.42
C THR A 122 12.30 16.12 1.17
N ILE A 123 12.98 17.25 1.25
CA ILE A 123 14.42 17.35 0.97
C ILE A 123 15.19 17.43 2.29
N SER A 124 16.11 16.51 2.48
CA SER A 124 17.00 16.49 3.63
C SER A 124 18.01 17.64 3.60
N ASP A 125 18.62 17.97 4.73
CA ASP A 125 19.65 19.01 4.79
C ASP A 125 20.86 18.68 3.92
N SER A 126 21.21 17.40 3.77
CA SER A 126 22.32 16.93 2.93
C SER A 126 21.95 16.82 1.45
N GLY A 127 20.66 16.62 1.11
CA GLY A 127 20.19 16.34 -0.24
C GLY A 127 20.67 15.02 -0.85
N GLN A 128 21.26 14.13 -0.05
CA GLN A 128 21.87 12.88 -0.51
C GLN A 128 20.83 11.86 -0.99
N GLU A 129 21.25 11.00 -1.91
CA GLU A 129 20.44 9.91 -2.46
C GLU A 129 19.82 9.04 -1.36
N GLY A 130 18.53 8.72 -1.54
CA GLY A 130 17.77 7.91 -0.59
C GLY A 130 17.31 8.67 0.67
N SER A 131 17.62 9.97 0.82
CA SER A 131 17.17 10.79 1.95
C SER A 131 16.06 11.78 1.58
N ASN A 132 15.56 11.74 0.36
CA ASN A 132 14.59 12.70 -0.19
C ASN A 132 13.32 11.97 -0.67
N PRO A 133 12.45 11.49 0.24
CA PRO A 133 11.27 10.71 -0.12
C PRO A 133 10.23 11.57 -0.86
N LEU A 134 9.53 10.93 -1.80
CA LEU A 134 8.33 11.48 -2.41
C LEU A 134 7.21 11.54 -1.35
N GLU A 135 6.69 12.72 -1.08
CA GLU A 135 5.62 12.96 -0.11
C GLU A 135 4.23 12.95 -0.76
N VAL A 136 4.13 13.60 -1.93
CA VAL A 136 2.87 13.76 -2.66
C VAL A 136 3.11 13.54 -4.15
N SER A 137 2.21 12.80 -4.79
CA SER A 137 2.02 12.76 -6.24
C SER A 137 0.53 12.81 -6.51
N GLN A 138 0.03 13.90 -7.08
CA GLN A 138 -1.38 14.02 -7.35
C GLN A 138 -1.67 14.71 -8.68
N PHE A 139 -2.79 14.34 -9.28
CA PHE A 139 -3.35 15.01 -10.43
C PHE A 139 -3.63 16.50 -10.09
N ALA A 140 -3.14 17.38 -10.92
CA ALA A 140 -3.23 18.81 -10.66
C ALA A 140 -4.04 19.56 -11.72
N HIS A 141 -3.87 19.20 -12.98
CA HIS A 141 -4.46 19.88 -14.12
C HIS A 141 -4.92 18.88 -15.18
N GLU A 142 -5.81 19.30 -16.08
CA GLU A 142 -6.28 18.47 -17.19
C GLU A 142 -5.24 18.33 -18.33
N LEU A 143 -4.26 19.24 -18.39
CA LEU A 143 -3.17 19.25 -19.37
C LEU A 143 -1.83 19.51 -18.65
N PRO A 144 -0.68 19.42 -19.35
CA PRO A 144 0.64 19.55 -18.78
C PRO A 144 0.82 20.77 -17.84
N VAL A 145 1.49 20.55 -16.72
CA VAL A 145 1.84 21.61 -15.76
C VAL A 145 3.05 22.36 -16.29
N LEU A 146 2.87 23.66 -16.59
CA LEU A 146 3.91 24.49 -17.21
C LEU A 146 4.82 25.16 -16.19
N ARG A 147 4.25 25.69 -15.08
CA ARG A 147 5.01 26.40 -14.04
C ARG A 147 4.45 26.13 -12.66
N ILE A 148 5.36 26.14 -11.70
CA ILE A 148 5.07 26.03 -10.27
C ILE A 148 5.85 27.11 -9.53
N ALA A 149 5.23 27.76 -8.54
CA ALA A 149 5.88 28.73 -7.67
C ALA A 149 5.30 28.64 -6.25
N TYR A 150 6.17 28.62 -5.26
CA TYR A 150 5.77 28.83 -3.87
C TYR A 150 5.60 30.33 -3.59
N ALA A 151 4.60 30.67 -2.82
CA ALA A 151 4.51 32.00 -2.22
C ALA A 151 5.50 32.12 -1.03
N PRO A 152 5.93 33.34 -0.69
CA PRO A 152 6.89 33.56 0.41
C PRO A 152 6.40 33.11 1.78
N ASP A 153 5.08 32.93 1.95
CA ASP A 153 4.47 32.39 3.18
C ASP A 153 4.76 30.91 3.42
N GLY A 154 5.26 30.19 2.39
CA GLY A 154 5.50 28.74 2.43
C GLY A 154 4.23 27.89 2.54
N GLN A 155 3.05 28.52 2.61
CA GLN A 155 1.76 27.84 2.75
C GLN A 155 0.96 27.80 1.45
N THR A 156 1.35 28.61 0.48
CA THR A 156 0.69 28.73 -0.80
C THR A 156 1.61 28.25 -1.92
N LEU A 157 1.10 27.32 -2.73
CA LEU A 157 1.71 26.88 -3.99
C LEU A 157 0.81 27.34 -5.13
N VAL A 158 1.40 27.81 -6.22
CA VAL A 158 0.69 28.24 -7.42
C VAL A 158 1.18 27.40 -8.60
N SER A 159 0.27 26.91 -9.41
CA SER A 159 0.58 26.18 -10.64
C SER A 159 -0.16 26.77 -11.84
N SER A 160 0.46 26.68 -13.01
CA SER A 160 -0.17 26.97 -14.31
C SER A 160 0.00 25.80 -15.26
N SER A 161 -0.93 25.67 -16.21
CA SER A 161 -0.99 24.56 -17.13
C SER A 161 -1.39 25.00 -18.54
N GLU A 162 -1.22 24.07 -19.50
CA GLU A 162 -1.74 24.19 -20.86
C GLU A 162 -3.27 24.22 -20.90
N ASP A 163 -3.96 23.79 -19.81
CA ASP A 163 -5.42 23.93 -19.66
C ASP A 163 -5.86 25.40 -19.45
N ARG A 164 -4.92 26.33 -19.47
CA ARG A 164 -5.10 27.78 -19.28
C ARG A 164 -5.61 28.16 -17.90
N LEU A 165 -5.54 27.27 -16.92
CA LEU A 165 -5.89 27.56 -15.54
C LEU A 165 -4.66 27.87 -14.71
N ILE A 166 -4.85 28.73 -13.72
CA ILE A 166 -3.92 28.92 -12.61
C ILE A 166 -4.63 28.41 -11.37
N LYS A 167 -4.05 27.42 -10.70
CA LYS A 167 -4.57 26.86 -9.46
C LYS A 167 -3.72 27.29 -8.27
N ILE A 168 -4.39 27.61 -7.19
CA ILE A 168 -3.78 28.03 -5.92
C ILE A 168 -4.05 26.94 -4.90
N TRP A 169 -2.99 26.42 -4.31
CA TRP A 169 -3.00 25.25 -3.45
C TRP A 169 -2.61 25.61 -2.02
N ASN A 170 -3.15 24.92 -1.05
CA ASN A 170 -2.50 24.79 0.23
C ASN A 170 -1.25 23.91 0.06
N ALA A 171 -0.07 24.47 0.28
CA ALA A 171 1.20 23.79 0.01
C ALA A 171 1.45 22.59 0.94
N GLN A 172 0.77 22.52 2.09
CA GLN A 172 0.92 21.42 3.05
C GLN A 172 -0.01 20.24 2.74
N SER A 173 -1.29 20.52 2.57
CA SER A 173 -2.31 19.48 2.31
C SER A 173 -2.50 19.17 0.83
N MET A 174 -1.90 19.96 -0.06
CA MET A 174 -2.09 19.92 -1.51
C MET A 174 -3.57 19.98 -1.94
N THR A 175 -4.38 20.72 -1.20
CA THR A 175 -5.78 20.98 -1.54
C THR A 175 -5.90 22.27 -2.35
N ILE A 176 -6.80 22.27 -3.33
CA ILE A 176 -7.09 23.47 -4.14
C ILE A 176 -7.83 24.48 -3.27
N ARG A 177 -7.22 25.65 -3.06
CA ARG A 177 -7.86 26.79 -2.40
C ARG A 177 -8.71 27.61 -3.36
N SER A 178 -8.20 27.80 -4.57
CA SER A 178 -8.87 28.59 -5.60
C SER A 178 -8.35 28.24 -6.97
N THR A 179 -9.22 28.33 -7.97
CA THR A 179 -8.85 28.28 -9.39
C THR A 179 -9.18 29.67 -9.95
N LEU A 180 -8.18 30.32 -10.51
CA LEU A 180 -8.38 31.62 -11.15
C LEU A 180 -9.11 31.44 -12.48
N ALA A 181 -9.78 32.49 -12.92
CA ALA A 181 -10.48 32.49 -14.20
C ALA A 181 -9.56 32.05 -15.35
N GLU A 182 -10.15 31.36 -16.35
CA GLU A 182 -9.43 30.89 -17.53
C GLU A 182 -8.62 32.00 -18.18
N GLN A 183 -7.37 31.72 -18.46
CA GLN A 183 -6.45 32.69 -19.05
C GLN A 183 -6.63 32.70 -20.58
N ALA A 184 -6.32 33.84 -21.19
CA ALA A 184 -6.45 33.99 -22.65
C ALA A 184 -5.51 33.06 -23.42
N ASP A 185 -4.33 32.75 -22.85
CA ASP A 185 -3.34 31.85 -23.43
C ASP A 185 -2.54 31.14 -22.32
N TRP A 186 -1.67 30.21 -22.68
CA TRP A 186 -0.82 29.47 -21.78
C TRP A 186 0.05 30.37 -20.92
N VAL A 187 0.02 30.16 -19.62
CA VAL A 187 0.84 30.90 -18.69
C VAL A 187 2.19 30.22 -18.54
N VAL A 188 3.18 30.67 -19.26
CA VAL A 188 4.54 30.13 -19.32
C VAL A 188 5.53 30.81 -18.37
N GLY A 189 5.09 31.84 -17.67
CA GLY A 189 5.86 32.55 -16.65
C GLY A 189 5.00 32.86 -15.43
N LEU A 190 5.46 32.44 -14.23
CA LEU A 190 4.86 32.79 -12.95
C LEU A 190 5.89 33.47 -12.05
N ALA A 191 5.55 34.60 -11.47
CA ALA A 191 6.36 35.24 -10.45
C ALA A 191 5.46 35.74 -9.31
N VAL A 192 5.61 35.15 -8.14
CA VAL A 192 4.88 35.54 -6.93
C VAL A 192 5.60 36.74 -6.30
N HIS A 193 4.82 37.75 -5.93
CA HIS A 193 5.38 38.97 -5.32
C HIS A 193 5.89 38.66 -3.90
N PRO A 194 7.13 39.10 -3.55
CA PRO A 194 7.77 38.70 -2.30
C PRO A 194 7.14 39.30 -1.03
N ARG A 195 6.28 40.31 -1.13
CA ARG A 195 5.69 41.03 0.03
C ARG A 195 4.20 41.29 -0.10
N GLN A 196 3.59 41.06 -1.25
CA GLN A 196 2.16 41.35 -1.49
C GLN A 196 1.47 40.02 -1.94
N PRO A 197 0.20 39.80 -1.59
CA PRO A 197 -0.55 38.65 -2.04
C PRO A 197 -0.95 38.79 -3.52
N SER A 198 0.04 38.79 -4.41
CA SER A 198 -0.19 38.92 -5.85
C SER A 198 0.89 38.18 -6.64
N LEU A 199 0.57 37.83 -7.86
CA LEU A 199 1.48 37.20 -8.81
C LEU A 199 1.44 37.94 -10.16
N LEU A 200 2.51 37.81 -10.92
CA LEU A 200 2.55 38.13 -12.33
C LEU A 200 2.46 36.84 -13.14
N ALA A 201 1.52 36.81 -14.08
CA ALA A 201 1.34 35.76 -15.05
C ALA A 201 1.75 36.25 -16.44
N GLY A 202 2.83 35.69 -16.97
CA GLY A 202 3.29 35.92 -18.34
C GLY A 202 2.76 34.84 -19.27
N ARG A 203 2.08 35.22 -20.33
CA ARG A 203 1.46 34.31 -21.30
C ARG A 203 2.31 34.16 -22.56
N LEU A 204 2.02 33.09 -23.31
CA LEU A 204 2.72 32.80 -24.56
C LEU A 204 2.48 33.88 -25.64
N ASP A 205 1.31 34.52 -25.61
CA ASP A 205 0.99 35.69 -26.46
C ASP A 205 1.79 36.96 -26.15
N GLY A 206 2.68 36.90 -25.15
CA GLY A 206 3.51 38.05 -24.73
C GLY A 206 2.85 38.96 -23.72
N THR A 207 1.60 38.75 -23.33
CA THR A 207 0.91 39.55 -22.33
C THR A 207 1.35 39.22 -20.91
N ILE A 208 1.43 40.26 -20.04
CA ILE A 208 1.72 40.09 -18.61
C ILE A 208 0.57 40.71 -17.83
N THR A 209 0.01 39.93 -16.91
CA THR A 209 -1.08 40.38 -16.04
C THR A 209 -0.72 40.18 -14.58
N ARG A 210 -1.03 41.16 -13.76
CA ARG A 210 -1.00 41.00 -12.29
C ARG A 210 -2.33 40.43 -11.83
N LEU A 211 -2.24 39.37 -11.03
CA LEU A 211 -3.37 38.68 -10.41
C LEU A 211 -3.21 38.70 -8.89
N ASP A 212 -4.31 38.92 -8.18
CA ASP A 212 -4.30 38.86 -6.72
C ASP A 212 -4.40 37.44 -6.22
N LEU A 213 -3.61 37.11 -5.22
CA LEU A 213 -3.70 35.82 -4.51
C LEU A 213 -4.75 35.96 -3.39
N PRO A 214 -5.64 34.97 -3.20
CA PRO A 214 -6.53 34.97 -2.06
C PRO A 214 -5.70 34.95 -0.77
N ALA A 215 -6.22 35.66 0.27
CA ALA A 215 -5.57 35.68 1.58
C ALA A 215 -5.27 34.24 2.04
N PRO A 216 -4.13 33.98 2.72
CA PRO A 216 -3.88 32.69 3.33
C PRO A 216 -5.09 32.33 4.20
N ALA A 217 -5.63 31.09 4.02
CA ALA A 217 -6.68 30.64 4.92
C ALA A 217 -6.11 30.66 6.34
N THR A 218 -6.80 31.33 7.26
CA THR A 218 -6.51 31.17 8.68
C THR A 218 -6.55 29.67 8.98
N ALA A 219 -5.52 29.16 9.63
CA ALA A 219 -5.29 27.74 9.88
C ALA A 219 -6.49 27.11 10.64
N THR A 220 -7.50 26.69 9.90
CA THR A 220 -8.62 25.88 10.36
C THR A 220 -8.64 24.52 9.64
N ASP A 221 -7.55 24.19 8.93
CA ASP A 221 -7.36 22.85 8.39
C ASP A 221 -7.12 21.90 9.58
N THR A 222 -8.20 21.49 10.25
CA THR A 222 -8.15 20.34 11.13
C THR A 222 -7.60 19.17 10.30
N PRO A 223 -6.52 18.52 10.72
CA PRO A 223 -5.98 17.41 9.97
C PRO A 223 -7.09 16.38 9.71
N LEU A 224 -7.30 16.03 8.45
CA LEU A 224 -8.24 14.99 8.09
C LEU A 224 -7.73 13.68 8.68
N THR A 225 -8.55 13.05 9.52
CA THR A 225 -8.23 11.74 10.09
C THR A 225 -8.87 10.64 9.24
N PRO A 226 -8.10 9.89 8.45
CA PRO A 226 -8.61 8.74 7.73
C PRO A 226 -9.15 7.68 8.69
N LEU A 227 -10.03 6.83 8.18
CA LEU A 227 -10.46 5.65 8.93
C LEU A 227 -9.26 4.73 9.12
N SER A 228 -9.06 4.27 10.36
CA SER A 228 -8.04 3.28 10.69
C SER A 228 -8.53 1.87 10.34
N ASP A 229 -7.64 1.04 9.83
CA ASP A 229 -7.89 -0.40 9.63
C ASP A 229 -7.94 -1.17 10.95
N VAL A 230 -7.66 -0.51 12.08
CA VAL A 230 -7.65 -1.15 13.40
C VAL A 230 -9.08 -1.46 13.83
N VAL A 231 -9.39 -2.74 13.86
CA VAL A 231 -10.66 -3.24 14.41
C VAL A 231 -10.56 -3.19 15.94
N THR A 232 -11.42 -2.37 16.55
CA THR A 232 -11.54 -2.37 18.01
C THR A 232 -12.25 -3.65 18.46
N ALA A 233 -11.58 -4.45 19.30
CA ALA A 233 -12.17 -5.67 19.83
C ALA A 233 -13.33 -5.33 20.77
N MET A 234 -14.51 -5.89 20.48
CA MET A 234 -15.71 -5.78 21.32
C MET A 234 -16.05 -7.15 21.90
N ASP A 235 -16.56 -7.17 23.12
CA ASP A 235 -17.11 -8.39 23.71
C ASP A 235 -18.59 -8.54 23.32
N TYR A 236 -18.87 -9.51 22.47
CA TYR A 236 -20.24 -9.82 22.02
C TYR A 236 -20.97 -10.81 22.96
N GLY A 237 -20.34 -11.21 24.06
CA GLY A 237 -20.87 -12.22 24.98
C GLY A 237 -20.94 -13.63 24.38
N ALA A 238 -21.65 -14.51 25.07
CA ALA A 238 -21.95 -15.84 24.54
C ALA A 238 -23.02 -15.71 23.43
N GLN A 239 -22.74 -16.30 22.27
CA GLN A 239 -23.66 -16.29 21.12
C GLN A 239 -24.31 -17.67 20.95
N PRO A 240 -25.65 -17.75 20.75
CA PRO A 240 -26.31 -19.02 20.44
C PRO A 240 -25.77 -19.62 19.14
N ALA A 241 -25.81 -20.94 18.97
CA ALA A 241 -25.47 -21.57 17.70
C ALA A 241 -26.38 -21.08 16.57
N LEU A 242 -25.94 -21.20 15.30
CA LEU A 242 -26.75 -20.70 14.16
C LEU A 242 -28.10 -21.42 14.05
N GLU A 243 -28.09 -22.71 14.40
CA GLU A 243 -29.26 -23.59 14.39
C GLU A 243 -30.28 -23.22 15.48
N GLU A 244 -29.85 -22.53 16.54
CA GLU A 244 -30.65 -22.11 17.68
C GLU A 244 -31.28 -20.72 17.47
N LEU A 245 -30.89 -20.01 16.39
CA LEU A 245 -31.42 -18.68 16.11
C LEU A 245 -32.92 -18.76 15.74
N PRO A 246 -33.75 -17.78 16.21
CA PRO A 246 -35.16 -17.71 15.81
C PRO A 246 -35.24 -17.55 14.29
N ARG A 247 -36.21 -18.27 13.69
CA ARG A 247 -36.49 -18.29 12.27
C ARG A 247 -37.84 -17.65 11.97
N VAL A 248 -37.87 -16.74 10.99
CA VAL A 248 -39.07 -16.04 10.54
C VAL A 248 -39.23 -16.23 9.04
N THR A 249 -40.39 -16.66 8.61
CA THR A 249 -40.75 -16.73 7.18
C THR A 249 -41.28 -15.37 6.72
N GLU A 250 -40.99 -14.97 5.50
CA GLU A 250 -41.51 -13.76 4.90
C GLU A 250 -43.03 -13.69 4.92
N SER A 251 -43.54 -12.48 4.88
CA SER A 251 -44.95 -12.17 4.77
C SER A 251 -45.16 -11.17 3.65
N GLU A 252 -45.67 -11.64 2.54
CA GLU A 252 -45.97 -10.84 1.35
C GLU A 252 -47.26 -10.00 1.51
N PRO A 253 -47.29 -8.78 0.92
CA PRO A 253 -46.22 -8.11 0.16
C PRO A 253 -45.23 -7.44 1.12
N ASN A 254 -43.92 -7.49 0.83
CA ASN A 254 -42.86 -6.92 1.62
C ASN A 254 -41.83 -6.09 0.78
N ASP A 255 -42.16 -5.74 -0.46
CA ASP A 255 -41.32 -4.98 -1.38
C ASP A 255 -41.17 -3.48 -1.04
N GLU A 256 -42.02 -2.96 -0.15
CA GLU A 256 -42.07 -1.53 0.15
C GLU A 256 -41.58 -1.25 1.58
N ALA A 257 -40.84 -0.15 1.77
CA ALA A 257 -40.32 0.25 3.09
C ALA A 257 -41.44 0.43 4.15
N SER A 258 -42.67 0.62 3.71
CA SER A 258 -43.87 0.74 4.57
C SER A 258 -44.41 -0.59 5.08
N GLN A 259 -44.00 -1.73 4.46
CA GLN A 259 -44.54 -3.06 4.76
C GLN A 259 -43.45 -4.14 4.85
N PRO A 260 -42.30 -3.89 5.50
CA PRO A 260 -41.23 -4.89 5.60
C PRO A 260 -41.66 -6.01 6.56
N THR A 261 -41.14 -7.22 6.30
CA THR A 261 -41.28 -8.32 7.27
C THR A 261 -40.38 -8.07 8.48
N ALA A 262 -40.90 -8.15 9.69
CA ALA A 262 -40.13 -7.93 10.92
C ALA A 262 -39.20 -9.11 11.22
N LEU A 263 -37.92 -8.84 11.49
CA LEU A 263 -36.92 -9.81 11.87
C LEU A 263 -36.40 -9.54 13.29
N THR A 264 -36.54 -10.51 14.17
CA THR A 264 -35.92 -10.48 15.50
C THR A 264 -34.43 -10.81 15.33
N VAL A 265 -33.52 -9.95 15.81
CA VAL A 265 -32.08 -10.15 15.70
C VAL A 265 -31.42 -10.38 17.07
N PRO A 266 -30.47 -11.34 17.18
CA PRO A 266 -29.98 -12.22 16.13
C PRO A 266 -31.04 -13.22 15.66
N GLY A 267 -31.10 -13.47 14.34
CA GLY A 267 -32.12 -14.34 13.76
C GLY A 267 -31.87 -14.70 12.30
N VAL A 268 -32.73 -15.56 11.79
CA VAL A 268 -32.71 -16.05 10.40
C VAL A 268 -34.05 -15.76 9.74
N ALA A 269 -34.05 -15.05 8.65
CA ALA A 269 -35.19 -14.83 7.78
C ALA A 269 -35.19 -15.87 6.65
N LEU A 270 -36.35 -16.41 6.31
CA LEU A 270 -36.56 -17.39 5.23
C LEU A 270 -37.40 -16.72 4.14
N GLY A 271 -36.77 -16.49 2.98
CA GLY A 271 -37.40 -15.78 1.86
C GLY A 271 -37.32 -16.57 0.55
N VAL A 272 -38.13 -16.15 -0.42
CA VAL A 272 -38.20 -16.65 -1.78
C VAL A 272 -38.39 -15.49 -2.74
N ILE A 273 -37.39 -15.20 -3.58
CA ILE A 273 -37.53 -14.17 -4.61
C ILE A 273 -38.50 -14.69 -5.68
N GLN A 274 -39.79 -14.34 -5.55
CA GLN A 274 -40.85 -14.83 -6.42
C GLN A 274 -41.79 -13.71 -6.79
N THR A 275 -41.81 -13.31 -8.07
CA THR A 275 -42.78 -12.31 -8.56
C THR A 275 -44.21 -12.83 -8.45
N ALA A 276 -45.01 -12.14 -7.66
CA ALA A 276 -46.46 -12.35 -7.61
C ALA A 276 -47.15 -11.38 -8.58
N ASP A 277 -48.20 -11.85 -9.25
CA ASP A 277 -49.19 -11.03 -9.98
C ASP A 277 -48.59 -10.07 -11.06
N GLY A 278 -47.58 -10.49 -11.83
CA GLY A 278 -47.09 -9.72 -12.98
C GLY A 278 -46.20 -8.52 -12.66
N ARG A 279 -45.67 -8.41 -11.46
CA ARG A 279 -44.61 -7.45 -11.07
C ARG A 279 -43.33 -7.74 -11.82
N ALA A 280 -42.56 -6.69 -12.12
CA ALA A 280 -41.30 -6.81 -12.91
C ALA A 280 -40.13 -7.31 -12.06
N LYS A 281 -40.17 -7.14 -10.74
CA LYS A 281 -39.13 -7.51 -9.76
C LYS A 281 -39.75 -7.86 -8.43
N ASP A 282 -39.07 -8.69 -7.69
CA ASP A 282 -39.32 -9.02 -6.29
C ASP A 282 -38.10 -8.62 -5.47
N GLU A 283 -38.28 -7.82 -4.42
CA GLU A 283 -37.24 -7.29 -3.53
C GLU A 283 -37.69 -7.38 -2.09
N ASP A 284 -37.25 -8.40 -1.37
CA ASP A 284 -37.68 -8.65 0.00
C ASP A 284 -37.07 -7.67 1.00
N LEU A 285 -37.92 -6.98 1.78
CA LEU A 285 -37.51 -6.07 2.84
C LEU A 285 -37.70 -6.68 4.23
N TRP A 286 -36.61 -6.78 4.99
CA TRP A 286 -36.57 -7.30 6.34
C TRP A 286 -36.20 -6.21 7.33
N ALA A 287 -37.08 -5.93 8.30
CA ALA A 287 -36.89 -4.87 9.29
C ALA A 287 -36.29 -5.40 10.59
N PHE A 288 -35.28 -4.72 11.12
CA PHE A 288 -34.72 -5.00 12.43
C PHE A 288 -34.36 -3.72 13.19
N GLU A 289 -34.24 -3.81 14.50
CA GLU A 289 -33.80 -2.71 15.35
C GLU A 289 -32.35 -2.83 15.72
N ALA A 290 -31.60 -1.72 15.70
CA ALA A 290 -30.22 -1.66 16.15
C ALA A 290 -29.94 -0.38 16.94
N ARG A 291 -29.02 -0.47 17.90
CA ARG A 291 -28.54 0.69 18.65
C ARG A 291 -27.29 1.24 17.97
N GLN A 292 -27.05 2.53 18.11
CA GLN A 292 -25.84 3.17 17.61
C GLN A 292 -24.59 2.41 18.06
N GLY A 293 -23.71 2.08 17.10
CA GLY A 293 -22.48 1.33 17.33
C GLY A 293 -22.65 -0.19 17.36
N ASP A 294 -23.89 -0.71 17.33
CA ASP A 294 -24.11 -2.15 17.20
C ASP A 294 -23.47 -2.68 15.92
N GLN A 295 -22.75 -3.79 16.04
CA GLN A 295 -22.12 -4.47 14.90
C GLN A 295 -22.87 -5.77 14.60
N TRP A 296 -23.22 -5.93 13.32
CA TRP A 296 -23.96 -7.09 12.81
C TRP A 296 -23.26 -7.67 11.59
N ILE A 297 -23.18 -8.99 11.52
CA ILE A 297 -22.92 -9.73 10.31
C ILE A 297 -24.24 -10.00 9.66
N ILE A 298 -24.41 -9.56 8.42
CA ILE A 298 -25.58 -9.78 7.58
C ILE A 298 -25.10 -10.61 6.40
N GLU A 299 -25.59 -11.84 6.28
CA GLU A 299 -25.16 -12.78 5.25
C GLU A 299 -26.32 -13.60 4.71
N THR A 300 -26.26 -13.97 3.44
CA THR A 300 -27.22 -14.86 2.83
C THR A 300 -26.70 -16.31 2.80
N ASN A 301 -27.61 -17.25 2.74
CA ASN A 301 -27.37 -18.66 2.52
C ASN A 301 -28.34 -19.12 1.42
N ALA A 302 -27.92 -19.01 0.19
CA ALA A 302 -28.71 -19.40 -0.97
C ALA A 302 -27.93 -20.43 -1.81
N ARG A 303 -26.71 -20.08 -2.21
CA ARG A 303 -25.86 -20.97 -2.98
C ARG A 303 -25.54 -22.27 -2.23
N ARG A 304 -25.27 -22.18 -0.94
CA ARG A 304 -25.04 -23.32 -0.07
C ARG A 304 -26.26 -24.22 0.08
N LEU A 305 -27.48 -23.68 -0.08
CA LEU A 305 -28.76 -24.40 -0.16
C LEU A 305 -29.06 -24.94 -1.57
N LYS A 306 -28.15 -24.72 -2.55
CA LYS A 306 -28.34 -25.07 -3.96
C LYS A 306 -29.49 -24.32 -4.63
N SER A 307 -29.86 -23.14 -4.13
CA SER A 307 -30.78 -22.24 -4.77
C SER A 307 -30.14 -21.62 -6.03
N PRO A 308 -30.92 -21.32 -7.09
CA PRO A 308 -30.44 -20.61 -8.26
C PRO A 308 -30.26 -19.09 -8.03
N VAL A 309 -30.75 -18.55 -6.92
CA VAL A 309 -30.66 -17.11 -6.66
C VAL A 309 -29.19 -16.68 -6.45
N ASP A 310 -28.88 -15.53 -7.03
CA ASP A 310 -27.62 -14.81 -6.92
C ASP A 310 -27.89 -13.56 -6.09
N THR A 311 -27.69 -13.66 -4.78
CA THR A 311 -28.21 -12.68 -3.84
C THR A 311 -27.44 -11.36 -3.87
N LYS A 312 -28.16 -10.24 -3.76
CA LYS A 312 -27.65 -8.94 -3.36
C LYS A 312 -28.33 -8.49 -2.08
N ILE A 313 -27.56 -8.00 -1.12
CA ILE A 313 -28.06 -7.38 0.10
C ILE A 313 -27.71 -5.90 0.16
N GLU A 314 -28.64 -5.09 0.65
CA GLU A 314 -28.48 -3.66 0.86
C GLU A 314 -29.10 -3.28 2.22
N VAL A 315 -28.40 -2.46 3.01
CA VAL A 315 -28.95 -1.93 4.26
C VAL A 315 -29.51 -0.53 4.01
N LEU A 316 -30.78 -0.36 4.35
CA LEU A 316 -31.53 0.88 4.17
C LEU A 316 -31.96 1.43 5.54
N ASP A 317 -32.19 2.73 5.62
CA ASP A 317 -32.89 3.35 6.74
C ASP A 317 -34.40 3.04 6.68
N GLU A 318 -35.14 3.45 7.70
CA GLU A 318 -36.61 3.22 7.79
C GLU A 318 -37.40 3.85 6.62
N SER A 319 -36.83 4.83 5.91
CA SER A 319 -37.45 5.46 4.74
C SER A 319 -37.16 4.72 3.43
N GLY A 320 -36.32 3.67 3.47
CA GLY A 320 -35.91 2.93 2.29
C GLY A 320 -34.70 3.52 1.56
N LYS A 321 -34.00 4.49 2.16
CA LYS A 321 -32.79 5.08 1.60
C LYS A 321 -31.55 4.28 2.03
N ALA A 322 -30.61 4.06 1.09
CA ALA A 322 -29.35 3.36 1.36
C ALA A 322 -28.55 4.05 2.48
N VAL A 323 -28.07 3.25 3.44
CA VAL A 323 -27.24 3.73 4.54
C VAL A 323 -25.80 3.84 4.06
N PRO A 324 -25.19 5.04 4.07
CA PRO A 324 -23.81 5.20 3.68
C PRO A 324 -22.86 4.60 4.74
N ARG A 325 -21.80 3.95 4.28
CA ARG A 325 -20.79 3.30 5.11
C ARG A 325 -19.57 4.18 5.35
N LEU A 326 -18.99 4.71 4.28
CA LEU A 326 -17.82 5.58 4.32
C LEU A 326 -17.66 6.38 3.02
N LEU A 327 -16.77 7.35 3.06
CA LEU A 327 -16.34 8.12 1.90
C LEU A 327 -14.95 7.67 1.47
N LEU A 328 -14.73 7.45 0.17
CA LEU A 328 -13.44 7.21 -0.43
C LEU A 328 -13.01 8.46 -1.17
N ARG A 329 -11.98 9.14 -0.69
CA ARG A 329 -11.39 10.28 -1.38
C ARG A 329 -10.28 9.79 -2.30
N ALA A 330 -10.42 9.99 -3.60
CA ALA A 330 -9.33 9.73 -4.53
C ALA A 330 -8.17 10.72 -4.27
N VAL A 331 -6.95 10.19 -4.22
CA VAL A 331 -5.71 10.95 -4.01
C VAL A 331 -4.75 10.82 -5.18
N ARG A 332 -4.91 9.77 -5.98
CA ARG A 332 -4.18 9.52 -7.23
C ARG A 332 -5.11 8.82 -8.21
N ASP A 333 -4.99 9.13 -9.48
CA ASP A 333 -5.68 8.47 -10.58
C ASP A 333 -4.76 7.48 -11.28
N SER A 334 -5.35 6.53 -11.98
CA SER A 334 -4.69 5.53 -12.81
C SER A 334 -5.73 4.91 -13.74
N GLU A 335 -5.35 3.88 -14.49
CA GLU A 335 -6.25 3.06 -15.30
C GLU A 335 -5.71 1.63 -15.40
N ILE A 336 -6.59 0.70 -15.74
CA ILE A 336 -6.21 -0.69 -16.03
C ILE A 336 -5.43 -0.71 -17.34
N GLU A 337 -4.18 -1.17 -17.28
CA GLU A 337 -3.25 -1.17 -18.40
C GLU A 337 -3.02 -2.58 -18.96
N PHE A 338 -2.65 -2.65 -20.24
CA PHE A 338 -2.15 -3.81 -20.96
C PHE A 338 -3.19 -4.89 -21.27
N ARG A 339 -4.06 -5.27 -20.33
CA ARG A 339 -5.12 -6.27 -20.51
C ARG A 339 -6.27 -6.06 -19.53
N SER A 340 -7.44 -6.54 -19.88
CA SER A 340 -8.56 -6.67 -18.94
C SER A 340 -8.22 -7.63 -17.81
N MET A 341 -8.92 -7.51 -16.70
CA MET A 341 -8.66 -8.28 -15.49
C MET A 341 -9.88 -9.06 -15.06
N ASP A 342 -9.70 -10.37 -14.93
CA ASP A 342 -10.71 -11.26 -14.36
C ASP A 342 -10.85 -11.04 -12.85
N SER A 343 -12.07 -11.22 -12.32
CA SER A 343 -12.34 -11.15 -10.89
C SER A 343 -11.48 -12.12 -10.06
N ASN A 344 -11.09 -13.28 -10.63
CA ASN A 344 -10.29 -14.31 -9.97
C ASN A 344 -8.76 -14.06 -10.00
N GLN A 345 -8.29 -13.00 -10.66
CA GLN A 345 -6.87 -12.70 -10.69
C GLN A 345 -6.44 -11.94 -9.43
N ARG A 346 -5.29 -12.29 -8.84
CA ARG A 346 -4.69 -11.57 -7.72
C ARG A 346 -3.97 -10.31 -8.18
N GLY A 347 -3.28 -10.39 -9.30
CA GLY A 347 -2.51 -9.28 -9.86
C GLY A 347 -3.38 -8.28 -10.58
N VAL A 348 -3.08 -6.99 -10.40
CA VAL A 348 -3.68 -5.87 -11.13
C VAL A 348 -2.57 -5.06 -11.76
N ARG A 349 -2.73 -4.72 -13.03
CA ARG A 349 -1.78 -3.89 -13.75
C ARG A 349 -2.36 -2.50 -13.95
N LEU A 350 -1.75 -1.54 -13.27
CA LEU A 350 -2.11 -0.14 -13.31
C LEU A 350 -1.07 0.67 -14.07
N LYS A 351 -1.48 1.69 -14.80
CA LYS A 351 -0.63 2.56 -15.61
C LYS A 351 0.43 3.28 -14.77
N TYR A 352 0.07 3.84 -13.63
CA TYR A 352 0.97 4.57 -12.74
C TYR A 352 1.36 3.73 -11.51
N TRP A 353 1.77 2.48 -11.76
CA TRP A 353 2.08 1.52 -10.71
C TRP A 353 3.28 1.92 -9.83
N GLU A 354 4.23 2.71 -10.35
CA GLU A 354 5.39 3.18 -9.61
C GLU A 354 5.02 4.09 -8.44
N GLU A 355 3.87 4.73 -8.51
CA GLU A 355 3.34 5.60 -7.47
C GLU A 355 2.48 4.87 -6.43
N LEU A 356 2.21 3.58 -6.65
CA LEU A 356 1.42 2.76 -5.76
C LEU A 356 2.27 2.31 -4.57
N LEU A 357 1.85 2.67 -3.37
CA LEU A 357 2.53 2.28 -2.14
C LEU A 357 1.92 0.99 -1.57
N LEU A 358 2.69 0.27 -0.75
CA LEU A 358 2.16 -0.86 0.00
C LEU A 358 1.03 -0.40 0.93
N ASN A 359 -0.02 -1.19 1.00
CA ASN A 359 -1.27 -0.91 1.73
C ASN A 359 -2.16 0.20 1.16
N ASP A 360 -1.83 0.78 0.01
CA ASP A 360 -2.77 1.67 -0.68
C ASP A 360 -4.06 0.93 -1.02
N TYR A 361 -5.20 1.58 -0.79
CA TYR A 361 -6.48 1.14 -1.33
C TYR A 361 -6.64 1.65 -2.75
N VAL A 362 -7.11 0.78 -3.63
CA VAL A 362 -7.43 1.12 -5.02
C VAL A 362 -8.92 0.85 -5.27
N TYR A 363 -9.63 1.87 -5.70
CA TYR A 363 -11.03 1.78 -6.13
C TYR A 363 -11.10 1.55 -7.63
N LEU A 364 -11.83 0.51 -8.04
CA LEU A 364 -12.02 0.07 -9.41
C LEU A 364 -13.53 -0.13 -9.62
N ASN A 365 -14.24 0.89 -10.08
CA ASN A 365 -15.66 0.81 -10.48
C ASN A 365 -16.54 -0.04 -9.54
N GLY A 366 -16.52 0.25 -8.25
CA GLY A 366 -17.30 -0.44 -7.21
C GLY A 366 -16.56 -1.54 -6.46
N GLU A 367 -15.38 -1.97 -6.90
CA GLU A 367 -14.49 -2.85 -6.15
C GLU A 367 -13.42 -2.02 -5.44
N VAL A 368 -13.12 -2.34 -4.17
CA VAL A 368 -11.97 -1.78 -3.45
C VAL A 368 -10.99 -2.90 -3.13
N ILE A 369 -9.77 -2.76 -3.61
CA ILE A 369 -8.68 -3.70 -3.35
C ILE A 369 -7.55 -3.02 -2.60
N LYS A 370 -6.70 -3.80 -1.92
CA LYS A 370 -5.57 -3.26 -1.15
C LYS A 370 -4.26 -3.81 -1.68
N HIS A 371 -3.30 -2.93 -1.94
CA HIS A 371 -2.02 -3.29 -2.52
C HIS A 371 -1.13 -4.01 -1.49
N TYR A 372 -0.62 -5.19 -1.87
CA TYR A 372 0.17 -6.05 -0.99
C TYR A 372 1.66 -6.06 -1.33
N GLN A 373 2.00 -6.14 -2.62
CA GLN A 373 3.39 -6.29 -3.04
C GLN A 373 3.65 -5.60 -4.37
N GLN A 374 4.74 -4.83 -4.42
CA GLN A 374 5.22 -4.19 -5.64
C GLN A 374 5.54 -5.24 -6.71
N ARG A 375 5.32 -4.86 -7.96
CA ARG A 375 5.68 -5.71 -9.08
C ARG A 375 7.21 -5.82 -9.21
N ARG A 376 7.67 -6.99 -9.66
CA ARG A 376 9.08 -7.27 -9.91
C ARG A 376 9.36 -7.20 -11.40
N GLY A 377 9.50 -5.99 -11.93
CA GLY A 377 9.83 -5.76 -13.34
C GLY A 377 8.67 -5.25 -14.20
N PRO A 378 8.95 -4.82 -15.43
CA PRO A 378 8.01 -4.09 -16.29
C PRO A 378 6.80 -4.93 -16.74
N ASP A 379 6.94 -6.25 -16.80
CA ASP A 379 5.88 -7.16 -17.28
C ASP A 379 5.09 -7.85 -16.15
N ALA A 380 5.42 -7.58 -14.89
CA ALA A 380 4.72 -8.17 -13.75
C ALA A 380 3.50 -7.34 -13.36
N ASP A 381 2.48 -7.99 -12.78
CA ASP A 381 1.34 -7.31 -12.16
C ASP A 381 1.68 -6.92 -10.71
N GLY A 382 1.16 -5.80 -10.22
CA GLY A 382 1.12 -5.50 -8.79
C GLY A 382 0.27 -6.56 -8.08
N GLN A 383 0.68 -7.01 -6.90
CA GLN A 383 -0.07 -8.03 -6.16
C GLN A 383 -0.94 -7.38 -5.08
N PHE A 384 -2.17 -7.83 -4.98
CA PHE A 384 -3.15 -7.33 -4.02
C PHE A 384 -3.48 -8.38 -2.96
N TYR A 385 -3.93 -7.91 -1.78
CA TYR A 385 -4.31 -8.83 -0.71
C TYR A 385 -5.33 -9.88 -1.16
N PRO A 386 -5.27 -11.10 -0.64
CA PRO A 386 -4.32 -11.59 0.37
C PRO A 386 -2.95 -11.91 -0.23
N GLU A 387 -2.00 -12.32 0.62
CA GLU A 387 -0.63 -12.68 0.22
C GLU A 387 -0.54 -13.91 -0.70
N ASN A 388 -1.63 -14.64 -0.84
CA ASN A 388 -1.76 -15.77 -1.78
C ASN A 388 -3.22 -15.94 -2.24
N GLY A 389 -3.42 -16.71 -3.31
CA GLY A 389 -4.75 -16.98 -3.86
C GLY A 389 -5.32 -15.83 -4.69
N ASN A 390 -6.64 -15.75 -4.79
CA ASN A 390 -7.35 -14.70 -5.50
C ASN A 390 -7.40 -13.42 -4.65
N ARG A 391 -7.47 -12.24 -5.28
CA ARG A 391 -7.60 -10.98 -4.56
C ARG A 391 -8.92 -10.91 -3.78
N HIS A 392 -8.90 -10.20 -2.67
CA HIS A 392 -10.06 -9.88 -1.86
C HIS A 392 -10.52 -8.45 -2.12
N ALA A 393 -11.81 -8.22 -2.06
CA ALA A 393 -12.38 -6.89 -2.00
C ALA A 393 -12.51 -6.43 -0.53
N PHE A 394 -12.29 -5.14 -0.29
CA PHE A 394 -12.33 -4.49 1.02
C PHE A 394 -13.62 -3.69 1.19
N PHE A 395 -13.94 -3.34 2.43
CA PHE A 395 -15.15 -2.60 2.80
C PHE A 395 -16.45 -3.27 2.33
N ASP A 396 -16.48 -4.61 2.34
CA ASP A 396 -17.58 -5.46 1.85
C ASP A 396 -18.01 -5.14 0.40
N THR A 397 -17.09 -4.63 -0.44
CA THR A 397 -17.32 -4.53 -1.87
C THR A 397 -17.08 -5.90 -2.53
N THR A 398 -17.59 -6.06 -3.75
CA THR A 398 -17.50 -7.33 -4.50
C THR A 398 -16.35 -7.30 -5.51
N CYS A 399 -15.67 -8.43 -5.65
CA CYS A 399 -14.63 -8.59 -6.67
C CYS A 399 -15.24 -8.67 -8.08
N ARG A 400 -14.77 -7.81 -8.99
CA ARG A 400 -15.31 -7.66 -10.35
C ARG A 400 -14.28 -7.93 -11.44
N THR A 401 -14.77 -8.19 -12.63
CA THR A 401 -13.96 -8.18 -13.86
C THR A 401 -13.89 -6.76 -14.40
N HIS A 402 -12.69 -6.30 -14.73
CA HIS A 402 -12.43 -4.94 -15.19
C HIS A 402 -11.89 -4.93 -16.61
N ALA A 403 -12.37 -3.98 -17.42
CA ALA A 403 -11.94 -3.78 -18.79
C ALA A 403 -10.59 -3.05 -18.88
N LEU A 404 -9.89 -3.23 -20.00
CA LEU A 404 -8.73 -2.41 -20.34
C LEU A 404 -9.13 -0.93 -20.46
N GLY A 405 -8.33 -0.03 -19.88
CA GLY A 405 -8.58 1.40 -19.86
C GLY A 405 -9.64 1.84 -18.85
N GLU A 406 -10.17 0.93 -18.03
CA GLU A 406 -11.09 1.30 -16.96
C GLU A 406 -10.40 2.17 -15.90
N PRO A 407 -11.00 3.30 -15.48
CA PRO A 407 -10.41 4.18 -14.49
C PRO A 407 -10.18 3.50 -13.14
N ALA A 408 -9.04 3.76 -12.54
CA ALA A 408 -8.63 3.31 -11.23
C ALA A 408 -8.20 4.49 -10.37
N TYR A 409 -8.46 4.44 -9.07
CA TYR A 409 -8.11 5.51 -8.17
C TYR A 409 -7.47 4.96 -6.90
N VAL A 410 -6.30 5.48 -6.53
CA VAL A 410 -5.81 5.29 -5.17
C VAL A 410 -6.66 6.16 -4.25
N VAL A 411 -7.22 5.54 -3.21
CA VAL A 411 -8.23 6.18 -2.36
C VAL A 411 -7.87 6.10 -0.88
N VAL A 412 -8.33 7.10 -0.13
CA VAL A 412 -8.22 7.14 1.32
C VAL A 412 -9.62 7.13 1.92
N PRO A 413 -9.92 6.20 2.85
CA PRO A 413 -11.24 6.10 3.46
C PRO A 413 -11.44 7.12 4.58
N TYR A 414 -12.63 7.75 4.63
CA TYR A 414 -13.04 8.71 5.64
C TYR A 414 -14.45 8.38 6.20
N PRO A 415 -14.72 8.79 7.44
CA PRO A 415 -16.06 8.68 8.00
C PRO A 415 -17.10 9.45 7.18
N VAL A 416 -18.34 8.95 7.13
CA VAL A 416 -19.48 9.68 6.57
C VAL A 416 -19.66 11.03 7.28
N GLY A 417 -19.98 12.07 6.50
CA GLY A 417 -20.12 13.43 7.01
C GLY A 417 -18.81 14.23 7.13
N THR A 418 -17.65 13.61 6.82
CA THR A 418 -16.39 14.36 6.75
C THR A 418 -16.43 15.35 5.59
N THR A 419 -16.16 16.63 5.87
CA THR A 419 -15.99 17.64 4.83
C THR A 419 -14.62 17.45 4.17
N LEU A 420 -14.62 16.94 2.94
CA LEU A 420 -13.41 16.67 2.18
C LEU A 420 -13.10 17.85 1.26
N PRO A 421 -11.94 18.51 1.39
CA PRO A 421 -11.55 19.59 0.49
C PRO A 421 -11.33 19.05 -0.92
N ASN A 422 -11.70 19.87 -1.92
CA ASN A 422 -11.52 19.52 -3.32
C ASN A 422 -10.03 19.43 -3.67
N ASN A 423 -9.61 18.30 -4.22
CA ASN A 423 -8.25 18.06 -4.73
C ASN A 423 -8.22 17.79 -6.25
N GLY A 424 -9.32 18.06 -6.96
CA GLY A 424 -9.45 17.82 -8.40
C GLY A 424 -9.80 16.36 -8.76
N LEU A 425 -9.91 15.46 -7.77
CA LEU A 425 -10.25 14.05 -7.96
C LEU A 425 -11.62 13.72 -7.33
N PRO A 426 -12.28 12.64 -7.76
CA PRO A 426 -13.59 12.28 -7.25
C PRO A 426 -13.58 11.83 -5.79
N VAL A 427 -14.75 11.95 -5.15
CA VAL A 427 -15.07 11.32 -3.88
C VAL A 427 -16.20 10.32 -4.11
N PHE A 428 -15.98 9.08 -3.71
CA PHE A 428 -16.97 8.01 -3.84
C PHE A 428 -17.62 7.74 -2.49
N THR A 429 -18.93 7.56 -2.47
CA THR A 429 -19.66 7.10 -1.28
C THR A 429 -19.89 5.60 -1.42
N LEU A 430 -19.40 4.81 -0.48
CA LEU A 430 -19.79 3.41 -0.34
C LEU A 430 -20.98 3.32 0.61
N ASN A 431 -21.96 2.52 0.22
CA ASN A 431 -23.09 2.15 1.06
C ASN A 431 -22.85 0.76 1.69
N TYR A 432 -23.71 0.38 2.63
CA TYR A 432 -23.75 -1.00 3.11
C TYR A 432 -24.51 -1.85 2.09
N GLU A 433 -23.81 -2.35 1.09
CA GLU A 433 -24.33 -3.25 0.05
C GLU A 433 -23.29 -4.27 -0.35
N ASN A 434 -23.73 -5.46 -0.76
CA ASN A 434 -22.85 -6.53 -1.21
C ASN A 434 -23.64 -7.52 -2.08
N ASP A 435 -23.02 -8.04 -3.14
CA ASP A 435 -23.59 -9.07 -4.02
C ASP A 435 -22.81 -10.41 -3.95
N ASP A 436 -21.56 -10.39 -3.51
CA ASP A 436 -20.74 -11.58 -3.24
C ASP A 436 -19.83 -11.34 -2.03
N ASP A 437 -19.48 -12.37 -1.28
CA ASP A 437 -18.50 -12.24 -0.19
C ASP A 437 -17.15 -11.79 -0.73
N GLY A 438 -16.74 -10.54 -0.42
CA GLY A 438 -15.48 -9.95 -0.84
C GLY A 438 -14.24 -10.76 -0.43
N GLN A 439 -14.34 -11.61 0.60
CA GLN A 439 -13.29 -12.56 1.01
C GLN A 439 -13.42 -13.94 0.33
N ARG A 440 -14.45 -14.14 -0.49
CA ARG A 440 -14.72 -15.37 -1.26
C ARG A 440 -14.93 -16.64 -0.46
N LYS A 441 -15.30 -16.54 0.81
CA LYS A 441 -15.53 -17.70 1.69
C LYS A 441 -16.89 -18.34 1.50
N LEU A 442 -17.88 -17.52 1.09
CA LEU A 442 -19.27 -17.94 0.94
C LEU A 442 -19.69 -18.21 -0.52
N GLY A 443 -18.73 -18.08 -1.46
CA GLY A 443 -19.02 -18.17 -2.90
C GLY A 443 -19.84 -16.97 -3.38
N ALA A 444 -20.97 -17.21 -4.05
CA ALA A 444 -21.91 -16.21 -4.52
C ALA A 444 -22.99 -15.83 -3.47
N ASP A 445 -22.84 -16.22 -2.21
CA ASP A 445 -23.65 -15.75 -1.12
C ASP A 445 -23.14 -14.39 -0.64
N SER A 446 -24.01 -13.40 -0.49
CA SER A 446 -23.67 -12.05 -0.07
C SER A 446 -23.32 -12.01 1.41
N ARG A 447 -22.38 -11.13 1.78
CA ARG A 447 -22.01 -10.91 3.18
C ARG A 447 -21.45 -9.52 3.41
N LEU A 448 -21.92 -8.84 4.44
CA LEU A 448 -21.37 -7.57 4.88
C LEU A 448 -21.34 -7.46 6.42
N THR A 449 -20.51 -6.51 6.88
CA THR A 449 -20.45 -6.11 8.30
C THR A 449 -21.12 -4.75 8.45
N PHE A 450 -22.29 -4.73 9.07
CA PHE A 450 -23.03 -3.50 9.35
C PHE A 450 -22.70 -2.95 10.72
N VAL A 451 -22.38 -1.65 10.78
CA VAL A 451 -22.24 -0.89 12.03
C VAL A 451 -23.32 0.17 12.04
N ALA A 452 -24.28 0.07 12.96
CA ALA A 452 -25.40 0.99 13.02
C ALA A 452 -24.93 2.44 13.31
N PRO A 453 -25.12 3.40 12.39
CA PRO A 453 -24.68 4.78 12.60
C PRO A 453 -25.53 5.55 13.62
N ALA A 454 -26.76 5.11 13.88
CA ALA A 454 -27.67 5.65 14.83
C ALA A 454 -28.54 4.55 15.45
N THR A 455 -29.22 4.84 16.58
CA THR A 455 -30.23 3.95 17.14
C THR A 455 -31.52 4.11 16.33
N GLY A 456 -32.09 3.01 15.85
CA GLY A 456 -33.31 3.03 15.06
C GLY A 456 -33.61 1.74 14.33
N LYS A 457 -34.61 1.80 13.48
CA LYS A 457 -35.10 0.73 12.62
C LYS A 457 -34.29 0.77 11.29
N TYR A 458 -33.81 -0.37 10.87
CA TYR A 458 -33.11 -0.58 9.60
C TYR A 458 -33.82 -1.65 8.78
N LEU A 459 -33.72 -1.53 7.48
CA LEU A 459 -34.22 -2.52 6.53
C LEU A 459 -33.04 -3.21 5.84
N VAL A 460 -33.16 -4.51 5.64
CA VAL A 460 -32.27 -5.27 4.76
C VAL A 460 -33.07 -5.66 3.53
N ARG A 461 -32.66 -5.15 2.37
CA ARG A 461 -33.22 -5.54 1.09
C ARG A 461 -32.41 -6.73 0.54
N VAL A 462 -33.12 -7.79 0.14
CA VAL A 462 -32.58 -8.95 -0.56
C VAL A 462 -33.19 -9.01 -1.95
N SER A 463 -32.37 -9.19 -2.97
CA SER A 463 -32.78 -9.32 -4.37
C SER A 463 -31.86 -10.27 -5.15
N ASP A 464 -32.28 -10.72 -6.34
CA ASP A 464 -31.39 -11.43 -7.27
C ASP A 464 -30.65 -10.40 -8.14
N VAL A 465 -29.30 -10.47 -8.22
CA VAL A 465 -28.44 -9.55 -8.98
C VAL A 465 -28.85 -9.46 -10.46
N ARG A 466 -29.31 -10.56 -11.02
CA ARG A 466 -29.73 -10.67 -12.42
C ARG A 466 -31.19 -10.32 -12.65
N GLY A 467 -31.96 -10.08 -11.58
CA GLY A 467 -33.39 -9.80 -11.62
C GLY A 467 -34.25 -11.00 -11.97
N PHE A 468 -33.77 -12.23 -11.72
CA PHE A 468 -34.55 -13.44 -11.88
C PHE A 468 -35.36 -13.75 -10.60
N ALA A 469 -36.46 -14.47 -10.77
CA ALA A 469 -37.37 -14.85 -9.70
C ALA A 469 -38.02 -16.21 -9.99
N GLY A 470 -38.45 -16.91 -8.96
CA GLY A 470 -39.14 -18.20 -9.09
C GLY A 470 -39.30 -18.94 -7.76
N ALA A 471 -40.18 -19.92 -7.71
CA ALA A 471 -40.45 -20.70 -6.51
C ALA A 471 -39.23 -21.41 -5.90
N ASP A 472 -38.19 -21.63 -6.72
CA ASP A 472 -36.93 -22.26 -6.32
C ASP A 472 -35.87 -21.24 -5.87
N TYR A 473 -36.16 -19.90 -5.99
CA TYR A 473 -35.23 -18.84 -5.61
C TYR A 473 -35.28 -18.56 -4.11
N ARG A 474 -35.01 -19.59 -3.33
CA ARG A 474 -35.07 -19.57 -1.87
C ARG A 474 -33.75 -19.11 -1.27
N TYR A 475 -33.81 -18.36 -0.18
CA TYR A 475 -32.63 -17.94 0.59
C TYR A 475 -32.94 -17.92 2.11
N GLU A 476 -31.86 -17.96 2.88
CA GLU A 476 -31.87 -17.59 4.29
C GLU A 476 -31.07 -16.28 4.42
N LEU A 477 -31.64 -15.27 5.08
CA LEU A 477 -30.92 -14.08 5.50
C LEU A 477 -30.60 -14.23 6.99
N ILE A 478 -29.31 -14.25 7.31
CA ILE A 478 -28.81 -14.44 8.67
C ILE A 478 -28.30 -13.09 9.19
N VAL A 479 -28.90 -12.57 10.25
CA VAL A 479 -28.44 -11.37 10.94
C VAL A 479 -27.98 -11.75 12.33
N ARG A 480 -26.67 -11.67 12.60
CA ARG A 480 -26.04 -12.13 13.83
C ARG A 480 -24.94 -11.22 14.32
N ARG A 481 -24.59 -11.33 15.59
CA ARG A 481 -23.37 -10.69 16.10
C ARG A 481 -22.12 -11.34 15.52
N PRO A 482 -20.99 -10.57 15.37
CA PRO A 482 -19.71 -11.15 14.99
C PRO A 482 -19.25 -12.24 15.97
N ARG A 483 -18.59 -13.27 15.42
CA ARG A 483 -17.92 -14.36 16.16
C ARG A 483 -16.43 -14.38 15.80
N PRO A 484 -15.65 -13.43 16.32
CA PRO A 484 -14.24 -13.36 15.99
C PRO A 484 -13.52 -14.64 16.40
N ASP A 485 -12.95 -15.33 15.42
CA ASP A 485 -12.24 -16.59 15.62
C ASP A 485 -11.19 -16.80 14.50
N PHE A 486 -10.39 -17.82 14.60
CA PHE A 486 -9.48 -18.25 13.55
C PHE A 486 -9.25 -19.75 13.59
N THR A 487 -8.80 -20.31 12.48
CA THR A 487 -8.20 -21.64 12.41
C THR A 487 -6.81 -21.52 11.79
N VAL A 488 -5.92 -22.45 12.11
CA VAL A 488 -4.57 -22.50 11.53
C VAL A 488 -4.32 -23.91 11.01
N THR A 489 -3.76 -23.97 9.82
CA THR A 489 -3.28 -25.23 9.21
C THR A 489 -1.80 -25.09 8.85
N LEU A 490 -1.06 -26.18 8.97
CA LEU A 490 0.33 -26.25 8.57
C LEU A 490 0.44 -27.01 7.24
N THR A 491 1.22 -26.45 6.32
CA THR A 491 1.63 -27.11 5.07
C THR A 491 3.14 -27.36 5.09
N GLY A 492 3.60 -28.40 4.37
CA GLY A 492 5.00 -28.85 4.46
C GLY A 492 5.18 -29.96 5.51
N ALA A 493 4.09 -30.70 5.82
CA ALA A 493 4.16 -31.89 6.67
C ALA A 493 5.06 -33.00 6.09
N ASN A 494 5.53 -33.89 6.97
CA ASN A 494 6.50 -34.97 6.67
C ASN A 494 7.84 -34.42 6.12
N PRO A 495 8.47 -33.41 6.76
CA PRO A 495 9.66 -32.82 6.23
C PRO A 495 10.86 -33.79 6.25
N THR A 496 11.59 -33.82 5.14
CA THR A 496 12.95 -34.36 5.13
C THR A 496 13.91 -33.19 5.28
N VAL A 497 14.60 -33.13 6.41
CA VAL A 497 15.52 -32.03 6.78
C VAL A 497 16.94 -32.51 6.59
N ASN A 498 17.71 -31.87 5.75
CA ASN A 498 19.09 -32.25 5.48
C ASN A 498 20.00 -31.92 6.66
N ALA A 499 20.97 -32.81 6.95
CA ALA A 499 21.91 -32.61 8.07
C ALA A 499 22.71 -31.30 7.91
N GLY A 500 22.67 -30.45 8.93
CA GLY A 500 23.31 -29.12 8.94
C GLY A 500 22.55 -28.05 8.15
N SER A 501 21.31 -28.32 7.72
CA SER A 501 20.48 -27.38 6.95
C SER A 501 19.08 -27.26 7.53
N GLY A 502 18.23 -26.45 6.92
CA GLY A 502 16.82 -26.27 7.27
C GLY A 502 15.87 -26.67 6.15
N LYS A 503 14.60 -26.82 6.52
CA LYS A 503 13.46 -27.01 5.62
C LYS A 503 12.35 -26.04 6.02
N GLU A 504 11.77 -25.36 5.05
CA GLU A 504 10.66 -24.43 5.26
C GLU A 504 9.33 -25.17 5.45
N PHE A 505 8.49 -24.67 6.33
CA PHE A 505 7.07 -25.01 6.42
C PHE A 505 6.25 -23.72 6.47
N THR A 506 4.97 -23.81 6.09
CA THR A 506 4.08 -22.65 6.09
C THR A 506 2.91 -22.89 7.03
N VAL A 507 2.58 -21.92 7.86
CA VAL A 507 1.35 -21.88 8.65
C VAL A 507 0.37 -20.93 7.98
N LYS A 508 -0.87 -21.39 7.76
CA LYS A 508 -1.94 -20.65 7.12
C LYS A 508 -3.10 -20.47 8.08
N ALA A 509 -3.56 -19.23 8.22
CA ALA A 509 -4.71 -18.91 9.05
C ALA A 509 -5.92 -18.58 8.18
N GLU A 510 -7.08 -19.08 8.58
CA GLU A 510 -8.37 -18.58 8.16
C GLU A 510 -8.96 -17.78 9.31
N ARG A 511 -9.24 -16.50 9.06
CA ARG A 511 -9.78 -15.57 10.03
C ARG A 511 -11.29 -15.48 9.86
N ALA A 512 -12.04 -15.56 10.95
CA ALA A 512 -13.49 -15.45 10.94
C ALA A 512 -13.94 -14.07 11.46
N ASP A 513 -14.99 -13.56 10.85
CA ASP A 513 -15.61 -12.29 11.14
C ASP A 513 -14.56 -11.15 11.23
N LEU A 514 -14.47 -10.48 12.35
CA LEU A 514 -13.60 -9.31 12.54
C LEU A 514 -12.22 -9.65 13.13
N PHE A 515 -11.85 -10.91 13.28
CA PHE A 515 -10.58 -11.26 13.87
C PHE A 515 -9.40 -10.84 12.98
N ALA A 516 -8.74 -9.74 13.30
CA ALA A 516 -7.61 -9.20 12.55
C ALA A 516 -6.27 -9.26 13.32
N GLY A 517 -6.28 -9.69 14.59
CA GLY A 517 -5.10 -9.70 15.46
C GLY A 517 -3.97 -10.64 15.01
N PRO A 518 -2.77 -10.53 15.61
CA PRO A 518 -1.68 -11.46 15.35
C PRO A 518 -2.03 -12.86 15.86
N ILE A 519 -1.51 -13.90 15.17
CA ILE A 519 -1.67 -15.30 15.58
C ILE A 519 -0.26 -15.87 15.79
N GLN A 520 0.04 -16.27 17.01
CA GLN A 520 1.29 -16.91 17.39
C GLN A 520 1.14 -18.42 17.24
N VAL A 521 2.07 -19.06 16.53
CA VAL A 521 2.09 -20.52 16.35
C VAL A 521 3.33 -21.08 16.99
N ASP A 522 3.14 -21.88 18.02
CA ASP A 522 4.20 -22.52 18.79
C ASP A 522 4.35 -23.99 18.41
N VAL A 523 5.60 -24.43 18.23
CA VAL A 523 5.96 -25.81 17.93
C VAL A 523 6.85 -26.35 19.06
N THR A 524 6.46 -27.46 19.65
CA THR A 524 7.16 -28.09 20.79
C THR A 524 7.35 -29.59 20.55
N GLY A 525 8.22 -30.24 21.35
CA GLY A 525 8.40 -31.69 21.32
C GLY A 525 9.12 -32.22 20.09
N LEU A 526 10.12 -31.50 19.57
CA LEU A 526 10.90 -31.93 18.40
C LEU A 526 11.87 -33.07 18.76
N PRO A 527 12.25 -33.91 17.76
CA PRO A 527 13.29 -34.90 17.89
C PRO A 527 14.64 -34.28 18.36
N PRO A 528 15.47 -35.05 19.06
CA PRO A 528 16.82 -34.59 19.45
C PRO A 528 17.65 -34.14 18.25
N GLY A 529 18.37 -33.03 18.39
CA GLY A 529 19.17 -32.42 17.32
C GLY A 529 18.38 -31.65 16.26
N PHE A 530 17.05 -31.55 16.40
CA PHE A 530 16.20 -30.73 15.55
C PHE A 530 15.76 -29.46 16.29
N HIS A 531 15.71 -28.36 15.55
CA HIS A 531 15.30 -27.04 16.02
C HIS A 531 14.24 -26.46 15.09
N VAL A 532 13.41 -25.55 15.58
CA VAL A 532 12.36 -24.93 14.80
C VAL A 532 12.27 -23.44 15.11
N THR A 533 11.90 -22.65 14.12
CA THR A 533 11.41 -21.30 14.34
C THR A 533 10.15 -21.37 15.19
N SER A 534 10.21 -20.91 16.42
CA SER A 534 9.07 -20.82 17.34
C SER A 534 9.25 -19.65 18.29
N PRO A 535 8.22 -18.76 18.44
CA PRO A 535 6.95 -18.80 17.69
C PRO A 535 7.07 -18.34 16.24
N VAL A 536 6.23 -18.91 15.37
CA VAL A 536 5.95 -18.35 14.04
C VAL A 536 4.75 -17.42 14.18
N VAL A 537 4.90 -16.14 13.83
CA VAL A 537 3.82 -15.15 13.99
C VAL A 537 3.21 -14.82 12.63
N ILE A 538 1.90 -15.08 12.48
CA ILE A 538 1.10 -14.56 11.38
C ILE A 538 0.69 -13.14 11.76
N GLN A 539 1.15 -12.14 10.99
CA GLN A 539 0.93 -10.73 11.29
C GLN A 539 -0.56 -10.34 11.23
N PRO A 540 -0.94 -9.22 11.88
CA PRO A 540 -2.31 -8.70 11.80
C PRO A 540 -2.75 -8.56 10.34
N GLY A 541 -3.96 -9.03 10.03
CA GLY A 541 -4.56 -8.94 8.69
C GLY A 541 -3.94 -9.88 7.64
N LEU A 542 -2.82 -10.57 7.91
CA LEU A 542 -2.23 -11.56 7.02
C LEU A 542 -2.77 -12.97 7.29
N HIS A 543 -2.62 -13.85 6.29
CA HIS A 543 -3.16 -15.22 6.30
C HIS A 543 -2.07 -16.28 6.35
N GLU A 544 -0.79 -15.94 6.16
CA GLU A 544 0.28 -16.92 6.26
C GLU A 544 1.57 -16.38 6.90
N ALA A 545 2.36 -17.30 7.42
CA ALA A 545 3.74 -17.06 7.81
C ALA A 545 4.56 -18.32 7.59
N ARG A 546 5.87 -18.15 7.46
CA ARG A 546 6.79 -19.26 7.19
C ARG A 546 7.70 -19.48 8.38
N GLY A 547 7.93 -20.75 8.69
CA GLY A 547 8.88 -21.20 9.70
C GLY A 547 9.91 -22.13 9.10
N VAL A 548 10.96 -22.37 9.85
CA VAL A 548 12.05 -23.29 9.47
C VAL A 548 12.19 -24.36 10.52
N ILE A 549 12.19 -25.63 10.11
CA ILE A 549 12.71 -26.74 10.90
C ILE A 549 14.13 -27.04 10.40
N SER A 550 15.09 -27.13 11.30
CA SER A 550 16.50 -27.39 10.96
C SER A 550 17.03 -28.60 11.74
N ALA A 551 18.02 -29.27 11.19
CA ALA A 551 18.72 -30.37 11.82
C ALA A 551 20.19 -30.01 12.04
N ALA A 552 20.75 -30.31 13.21
CA ALA A 552 22.18 -30.22 13.45
C ALA A 552 22.95 -31.14 12.50
N ALA A 553 24.21 -30.84 12.20
CA ALA A 553 25.03 -31.63 11.29
C ALA A 553 25.23 -33.07 11.75
N ASP A 554 25.16 -33.29 13.06
CA ASP A 554 25.31 -34.57 13.78
C ASP A 554 24.00 -35.08 14.40
N ALA A 555 22.85 -34.53 13.96
CA ALA A 555 21.54 -34.92 14.49
C ALA A 555 21.30 -36.41 14.27
N PRO A 556 20.79 -37.12 15.29
CA PRO A 556 20.40 -38.53 15.11
C PRO A 556 19.14 -38.65 14.23
N ALA A 557 19.00 -39.76 13.52
CA ALA A 557 17.80 -40.03 12.76
C ALA A 557 16.58 -40.13 13.70
N PRO A 558 15.50 -39.35 13.44
CA PRO A 558 14.31 -39.37 14.29
C PRO A 558 13.59 -40.73 14.26
N THR A 559 13.08 -41.13 15.42
CA THR A 559 12.21 -42.31 15.57
C THR A 559 10.75 -41.88 15.67
N GLU A 560 9.82 -42.82 15.51
CA GLU A 560 8.39 -42.55 15.66
C GLU A 560 8.06 -41.98 17.05
N ALA A 561 8.69 -42.54 18.11
CA ALA A 561 8.51 -42.02 19.46
C ALA A 561 8.97 -40.56 19.65
N ASN A 562 9.94 -40.11 18.84
CA ASN A 562 10.42 -38.71 18.91
C ASN A 562 9.46 -37.74 18.18
N TRP A 563 9.17 -37.99 16.88
CA TRP A 563 8.35 -37.05 16.12
C TRP A 563 6.86 -37.08 16.49
N ALA A 564 6.35 -38.15 17.05
CA ALA A 564 4.98 -38.25 17.57
C ALA A 564 4.72 -37.32 18.78
N GLN A 565 5.77 -36.85 19.46
CA GLN A 565 5.66 -35.88 20.56
C GLN A 565 5.51 -34.43 20.09
N THR A 566 5.72 -34.16 18.79
CA THR A 566 5.62 -32.81 18.25
C THR A 566 4.19 -32.30 18.33
N LYS A 567 3.99 -31.18 19.02
CA LYS A 567 2.72 -30.47 19.16
C LYS A 567 2.82 -29.08 18.58
N ILE A 568 1.76 -28.65 17.91
CA ILE A 568 1.65 -27.32 17.34
C ILE A 568 0.37 -26.69 17.86
N THR A 569 0.49 -25.49 18.41
CA THR A 569 -0.64 -24.73 18.93
C THR A 569 -0.61 -23.31 18.38
N ALA A 570 -1.78 -22.80 18.05
CA ALA A 570 -1.96 -21.42 17.58
C ALA A 570 -2.72 -20.62 18.62
N THR A 571 -2.18 -19.45 18.99
CA THR A 571 -2.73 -18.56 20.00
C THR A 571 -2.96 -17.17 19.42
N GLY A 572 -4.17 -16.64 19.61
CA GLY A 572 -4.54 -15.26 19.26
C GLY A 572 -5.30 -14.58 20.38
N ARG A 573 -5.43 -13.26 20.32
CA ARG A 573 -6.20 -12.48 21.30
C ARG A 573 -7.29 -11.66 20.63
N TRP A 574 -8.44 -11.63 21.28
CA TRP A 574 -9.56 -10.73 20.95
C TRP A 574 -10.01 -10.01 22.23
N GLY A 575 -9.62 -8.73 22.36
CA GLY A 575 -9.72 -8.03 23.64
C GLY A 575 -8.94 -8.76 24.72
N ASP A 576 -9.60 -9.05 25.84
CA ASP A 576 -9.01 -9.80 26.96
C ASP A 576 -9.10 -11.32 26.80
N LYS A 577 -9.80 -11.81 25.77
CA LYS A 577 -9.96 -13.25 25.52
C LYS A 577 -8.77 -13.81 24.75
N THR A 578 -8.19 -14.89 25.25
CA THR A 578 -7.19 -15.70 24.56
C THR A 578 -7.88 -16.87 23.87
N ILE A 579 -7.66 -17.01 22.56
CA ILE A 579 -8.16 -18.10 21.74
C ILE A 579 -6.99 -19.02 21.45
N VAL A 580 -7.12 -20.30 21.79
CA VAL A 580 -6.08 -21.33 21.54
C VAL A 580 -6.68 -22.39 20.64
N LYS A 581 -5.97 -22.76 19.58
CA LYS A 581 -6.34 -23.81 18.64
C LYS A 581 -5.21 -24.83 18.50
N GLU A 582 -5.59 -26.08 18.38
CA GLU A 582 -4.65 -27.11 17.93
C GLU A 582 -4.46 -27.05 16.41
N VAL A 583 -3.23 -27.22 15.97
CA VAL A 583 -2.86 -27.23 14.54
C VAL A 583 -2.49 -28.66 14.18
N ASN A 584 -2.72 -29.05 12.91
CA ASN A 584 -2.27 -30.34 12.40
C ASN A 584 -0.76 -30.53 12.59
N SER A 585 -0.28 -31.75 12.80
CA SER A 585 1.11 -32.02 13.12
C SER A 585 2.07 -31.85 11.92
N LEU A 586 3.37 -31.71 12.21
CA LEU A 586 4.44 -31.82 11.20
C LEU A 586 4.52 -33.23 10.57
N GLY A 587 3.87 -34.25 11.15
CA GLY A 587 3.91 -35.59 10.66
C GLY A 587 5.27 -36.27 10.89
N THR A 588 5.66 -37.15 9.96
CA THR A 588 6.93 -37.90 10.03
C THR A 588 8.11 -36.97 9.69
N ILE A 589 8.95 -36.69 10.68
CA ILE A 589 10.18 -35.93 10.49
C ILE A 589 11.32 -36.87 10.13
N LYS A 590 12.03 -36.61 9.02
CA LYS A 590 13.14 -37.43 8.55
C LYS A 590 14.42 -36.64 8.47
N LEU A 591 15.56 -37.26 8.81
CA LEU A 591 16.87 -36.70 8.54
C LEU A 591 17.29 -37.06 7.12
N GLY A 592 17.61 -36.03 6.32
CA GLY A 592 18.16 -36.19 4.97
C GLY A 592 19.70 -36.21 4.95
N PRO A 593 20.29 -36.49 3.78
CA PRO A 593 21.74 -36.47 3.60
C PRO A 593 22.31 -35.05 3.77
N LYS A 594 23.63 -34.94 3.86
CA LYS A 594 24.31 -33.63 3.81
C LYS A 594 24.06 -32.99 2.44
N PRO A 595 23.62 -31.71 2.36
CA PRO A 595 23.30 -31.06 1.09
C PRO A 595 24.57 -30.67 0.33
N LYS A 596 24.43 -30.38 -0.97
CA LYS A 596 25.55 -29.91 -1.82
C LYS A 596 25.89 -28.43 -1.60
N VAL A 597 24.96 -27.68 -1.00
CA VAL A 597 25.12 -26.25 -0.65
C VAL A 597 24.54 -26.03 0.74
N LEU A 598 25.29 -25.39 1.63
CA LEU A 598 24.77 -24.83 2.86
C LEU A 598 24.54 -23.34 2.71
N VAL A 599 23.47 -22.82 3.32
CA VAL A 599 23.09 -21.41 3.26
C VAL A 599 23.19 -20.79 4.64
N HIS A 600 23.85 -19.66 4.72
CA HIS A 600 24.02 -18.90 5.95
C HIS A 600 23.53 -17.46 5.75
N LEU A 601 22.70 -17.01 6.67
CA LEU A 601 22.26 -15.63 6.78
C LEU A 601 22.94 -15.04 8.03
N GLN A 602 23.71 -13.98 7.88
CA GLN A 602 24.57 -13.42 8.92
C GLN A 602 24.45 -11.90 9.01
N LEU A 603 24.82 -11.33 10.15
CA LEU A 603 24.96 -9.88 10.29
C LEU A 603 26.09 -9.39 9.37
N ASP A 604 25.92 -8.19 8.80
CA ASP A 604 26.96 -7.52 8.02
C ASP A 604 27.94 -6.81 8.96
N GLN A 605 28.72 -7.61 9.71
CA GLN A 605 29.78 -7.13 10.64
C GLN A 605 31.11 -7.73 10.24
N PRO A 606 32.25 -7.03 10.46
CA PRO A 606 33.56 -7.59 10.22
C PRO A 606 33.80 -8.85 11.08
N ALA A 607 34.51 -9.82 10.52
CA ALA A 607 34.71 -11.16 11.09
C ALA A 607 35.22 -11.19 12.56
N ASN A 608 35.81 -10.11 13.04
CA ASN A 608 36.36 -9.99 14.41
C ASN A 608 35.30 -9.67 15.48
N ALA A 609 34.05 -9.42 15.11
CA ALA A 609 32.96 -9.11 16.03
C ALA A 609 32.10 -10.33 16.42
N LEU A 610 32.43 -11.51 15.92
CA LEU A 610 31.72 -12.78 16.21
C LEU A 610 32.21 -13.41 17.53
N ALA A 611 32.35 -12.61 18.59
CA ALA A 611 32.64 -13.14 19.92
C ALA A 611 31.41 -13.86 20.48
N GLU A 612 31.59 -15.15 20.73
CA GLU A 612 30.88 -16.02 21.68
C GLU A 612 29.39 -15.71 21.95
N ARG A 613 28.53 -16.06 21.00
CA ARG A 613 27.09 -16.22 21.27
C ARG A 613 26.78 -17.70 21.50
N ALA A 614 25.88 -17.96 22.47
CA ALA A 614 25.33 -19.29 22.62
C ALA A 614 24.70 -19.77 21.31
N PRO A 615 24.88 -21.04 20.90
CA PRO A 615 24.38 -21.55 19.59
C PRO A 615 22.86 -21.49 19.40
N GLN A 616 22.11 -21.09 20.41
CA GLN A 616 20.65 -21.15 20.47
C GLN A 616 19.93 -19.82 20.28
N GLU A 617 20.63 -18.67 20.34
CA GLU A 617 19.97 -17.37 20.17
C GLU A 617 20.22 -16.79 18.77
N PRO A 618 19.16 -16.45 18.01
CA PRO A 618 19.31 -15.84 16.70
C PRO A 618 19.98 -14.46 16.82
N ALA A 619 20.89 -14.17 15.91
CA ALA A 619 21.48 -12.84 15.84
C ALA A 619 20.42 -11.81 15.41
N VAL A 620 20.50 -10.58 15.95
CA VAL A 620 19.49 -9.54 15.76
C VAL A 620 19.97 -8.48 14.78
N VAL A 621 19.19 -8.25 13.72
CA VAL A 621 19.30 -7.09 12.81
C VAL A 621 18.33 -6.03 13.30
N THR A 622 18.84 -4.87 13.69
CA THR A 622 18.00 -3.75 14.10
C THR A 622 17.76 -2.82 12.91
N ILE A 623 16.50 -2.46 12.68
CA ILE A 623 16.11 -1.52 11.61
C ILE A 623 15.11 -0.49 12.16
N VAL A 624 15.24 0.75 11.67
CA VAL A 624 14.34 1.86 12.02
C VAL A 624 13.39 2.08 10.83
N PRO A 625 12.08 2.32 11.04
CA PRO A 625 11.16 2.69 9.97
C PRO A 625 11.68 3.87 9.13
N GLY A 626 11.59 3.77 7.81
CA GLY A 626 12.16 4.73 6.86
C GLY A 626 13.68 4.64 6.68
N ARG A 627 14.34 3.61 7.24
CA ARG A 627 15.80 3.42 7.14
C ARG A 627 16.16 2.06 6.53
N ARG A 628 17.46 1.89 6.26
CA ARG A 628 18.06 0.68 5.71
C ARG A 628 18.90 -0.04 6.76
N ALA A 629 19.00 -1.34 6.63
CA ALA A 629 19.94 -2.20 7.32
C ALA A 629 20.56 -3.17 6.33
N SER A 630 21.73 -3.76 6.64
CA SER A 630 22.36 -4.76 5.79
C SER A 630 22.53 -6.10 6.49
N CYS A 631 22.51 -7.16 5.69
CA CYS A 631 22.82 -8.52 6.07
C CYS A 631 23.73 -9.15 5.04
N ARG A 632 24.38 -10.23 5.41
CA ARG A 632 25.24 -11.00 4.50
C ARG A 632 24.67 -12.38 4.24
N LEU A 633 24.45 -12.72 2.98
CA LEU A 633 24.19 -14.07 2.52
C LEU A 633 25.51 -14.73 2.18
N ARG A 634 25.77 -15.88 2.79
CA ARG A 634 26.94 -16.71 2.51
C ARG A 634 26.48 -18.11 2.17
N ILE A 635 27.15 -18.73 1.18
CA ILE A 635 26.96 -20.13 0.83
C ILE A 635 28.25 -20.91 1.02
N GLU A 636 28.13 -22.14 1.48
CA GLU A 636 29.23 -23.10 1.49
C GLU A 636 28.97 -24.11 0.39
N ARG A 637 29.83 -24.10 -0.64
CA ARG A 637 29.78 -24.97 -1.79
C ARG A 637 30.50 -26.29 -1.47
N LEU A 638 29.75 -27.35 -1.24
CA LEU A 638 30.33 -28.67 -0.93
C LEU A 638 30.60 -29.47 -2.22
N GLU A 639 29.60 -29.57 -3.10
CA GLU A 639 29.71 -30.27 -4.38
C GLU A 639 29.02 -29.51 -5.52
N PHE A 640 28.59 -28.27 -5.29
CA PHE A 640 27.82 -27.45 -6.23
C PHE A 640 28.66 -26.30 -6.78
N LYS A 641 28.80 -26.21 -8.11
CA LYS A 641 29.67 -25.23 -8.79
C LYS A 641 28.89 -24.11 -9.48
N ASP A 642 27.60 -24.32 -9.80
CA ASP A 642 26.82 -23.35 -10.55
C ASP A 642 26.38 -22.16 -9.68
N ARG A 643 25.84 -21.12 -10.32
CA ARG A 643 25.23 -19.99 -9.64
C ARG A 643 24.09 -20.42 -8.70
N VAL A 644 23.97 -19.75 -7.57
CA VAL A 644 22.95 -20.02 -6.57
C VAL A 644 21.96 -18.85 -6.50
N GLN A 645 20.70 -19.15 -6.75
CA GLN A 645 19.60 -18.22 -6.57
C GLN A 645 19.05 -18.34 -5.13
N LEU A 646 18.92 -17.20 -4.46
CA LEU A 646 18.41 -17.13 -3.10
C LEU A 646 17.21 -16.17 -3.02
N GLU A 647 16.31 -16.48 -2.11
CA GLU A 647 15.22 -15.61 -1.70
C GLU A 647 15.23 -15.45 -0.19
N VAL A 648 14.75 -14.32 0.31
CA VAL A 648 14.62 -14.04 1.74
C VAL A 648 13.13 -14.03 2.09
N PHE A 649 12.75 -14.80 3.10
CA PHE A 649 11.36 -14.98 3.49
C PHE A 649 11.11 -14.60 4.95
N ASN A 650 9.83 -14.39 5.24
CA ASN A 650 9.31 -14.11 6.58
C ASN A 650 9.78 -12.77 7.18
N LEU A 651 10.20 -11.81 6.33
CA LEU A 651 10.40 -10.43 6.77
C LEU A 651 9.07 -9.82 7.25
N PRO A 652 9.10 -8.82 8.15
CA PRO A 652 7.91 -8.03 8.44
C PRO A 652 7.30 -7.45 7.17
N HIS A 653 5.98 -7.38 7.08
CA HIS A 653 5.33 -6.68 5.98
C HIS A 653 5.76 -5.20 5.97
N GLY A 654 6.22 -4.71 4.82
CA GLY A 654 6.85 -3.39 4.70
C GLY A 654 8.37 -3.38 4.91
N VAL A 655 8.99 -4.52 5.21
CA VAL A 655 10.44 -4.69 5.11
C VAL A 655 10.76 -5.51 3.85
N ILE A 656 11.52 -4.93 2.94
CA ILE A 656 11.85 -5.53 1.64
C ILE A 656 13.35 -5.65 1.44
N VAL A 657 13.76 -6.64 0.64
CA VAL A 657 15.15 -6.74 0.15
C VAL A 657 15.27 -5.86 -1.08
N GLU A 658 16.19 -4.90 -1.05
CA GLU A 658 16.42 -3.97 -2.16
C GLU A 658 17.25 -4.59 -3.29
N ASP A 659 17.12 -3.99 -4.48
CA ASP A 659 17.94 -4.27 -5.67
C ASP A 659 18.00 -5.75 -6.06
N ILE A 660 16.91 -6.48 -5.81
CA ILE A 660 16.76 -7.84 -6.30
C ILE A 660 16.06 -7.84 -7.66
N GLY A 661 16.73 -8.45 -8.66
CA GLY A 661 16.10 -8.67 -9.97
C GLY A 661 14.95 -9.69 -9.91
N LEU A 662 14.38 -10.01 -11.06
CA LEU A 662 13.29 -10.98 -11.22
C LEU A 662 13.59 -12.35 -10.58
N ASN A 663 14.86 -12.73 -10.50
CA ASN A 663 15.32 -14.02 -10.00
C ASN A 663 15.78 -14.00 -8.52
N GLY A 664 15.44 -12.95 -7.76
CA GLY A 664 15.93 -12.83 -6.37
C GLY A 664 17.40 -12.46 -6.27
N VAL A 665 18.02 -12.85 -5.15
CA VAL A 665 19.46 -12.62 -4.92
C VAL A 665 20.28 -13.72 -5.58
N LEU A 666 21.23 -13.33 -6.45
CA LEU A 666 22.08 -14.28 -7.16
C LEU A 666 23.52 -14.24 -6.62
N ILE A 667 24.07 -15.40 -6.28
CA ILE A 667 25.49 -15.58 -5.99
C ILE A 667 26.13 -16.34 -7.17
N PRO A 668 26.99 -15.69 -7.96
CA PRO A 668 27.66 -16.29 -9.13
C PRO A 668 28.54 -17.48 -8.77
N GLU A 669 29.01 -18.21 -9.77
CA GLU A 669 29.73 -19.50 -9.66
C GLU A 669 31.00 -19.43 -8.80
N GLU A 670 31.74 -18.35 -8.91
CA GLU A 670 33.04 -18.18 -8.21
C GLU A 670 32.92 -17.42 -6.89
N GLN A 671 31.69 -16.94 -6.55
CA GLN A 671 31.43 -16.21 -5.32
C GLN A 671 30.79 -17.11 -4.26
N THR A 672 31.01 -16.77 -3.01
CA THR A 672 30.45 -17.49 -1.87
C THR A 672 29.61 -16.60 -0.95
N GLU A 673 29.58 -15.31 -1.19
CA GLU A 673 28.82 -14.38 -0.35
C GLU A 673 28.31 -13.17 -1.14
N ARG A 674 27.26 -12.54 -0.60
CA ARG A 674 26.70 -11.29 -1.09
C ARG A 674 26.05 -10.52 0.05
N THR A 675 26.36 -9.23 0.15
CA THR A 675 25.61 -8.31 1.04
C THR A 675 24.27 -7.97 0.40
N ILE A 676 23.22 -8.01 1.19
CA ILE A 676 21.86 -7.58 0.86
C ILE A 676 21.45 -6.41 1.74
N PHE A 677 20.66 -5.51 1.19
CA PHE A 677 20.11 -4.37 1.91
C PHE A 677 18.63 -4.59 2.15
N LEU A 678 18.21 -4.30 3.37
CA LEU A 678 16.81 -4.32 3.80
C LEU A 678 16.34 -2.88 3.95
N SER A 679 15.24 -2.51 3.34
CA SER A 679 14.56 -1.24 3.59
C SER A 679 13.28 -1.47 4.38
N CYS A 680 12.96 -0.53 5.27
CA CYS A 680 11.79 -0.59 6.12
C CYS A 680 10.89 0.60 5.80
N GLU A 681 9.64 0.33 5.44
CA GLU A 681 8.64 1.37 5.21
C GLU A 681 8.37 2.17 6.49
N PRO A 682 8.07 3.49 6.38
CA PRO A 682 7.88 4.36 7.55
C PRO A 682 6.74 3.96 8.49
N TRP A 683 5.73 3.24 7.96
CA TRP A 683 4.54 2.82 8.70
C TRP A 683 4.68 1.48 9.42
N VAL A 684 5.80 0.77 9.27
CA VAL A 684 6.00 -0.54 9.91
C VAL A 684 6.10 -0.35 11.43
N PRO A 685 5.24 -1.02 12.22
CA PRO A 685 5.25 -0.87 13.66
C PRO A 685 6.48 -1.54 14.30
N ALA A 686 6.85 -1.09 15.49
CA ALA A 686 7.86 -1.76 16.30
C ALA A 686 7.47 -3.23 16.54
N MET A 687 8.37 -4.14 16.18
CA MET A 687 8.14 -5.58 16.28
C MET A 687 9.43 -6.37 16.17
N GLU A 688 9.35 -7.65 16.56
CA GLU A 688 10.41 -8.63 16.35
C GLU A 688 9.89 -9.79 15.51
N ARG A 689 10.72 -10.29 14.59
CA ARG A 689 10.35 -11.41 13.74
C ARG A 689 11.58 -12.20 13.30
N LEU A 690 11.46 -13.52 13.24
CA LEU A 690 12.47 -14.39 12.64
C LEU A 690 12.30 -14.44 11.12
N PHE A 691 13.40 -14.28 10.38
CA PHE A 691 13.43 -14.37 8.93
C PHE A 691 14.61 -15.22 8.46
N HIS A 692 14.54 -15.76 7.26
CA HIS A 692 15.52 -16.71 6.75
C HIS A 692 15.72 -16.59 5.24
N ALA A 693 16.81 -17.19 4.74
CA ALA A 693 17.10 -17.29 3.32
C ALA A 693 16.93 -18.71 2.82
N VAL A 694 16.46 -18.84 1.58
CA VAL A 694 16.25 -20.12 0.89
C VAL A 694 17.01 -20.11 -0.42
N ALA A 695 17.89 -21.11 -0.62
CA ALA A 695 18.51 -21.38 -1.90
C ALA A 695 17.69 -22.40 -2.69
N LYS A 696 17.36 -22.06 -3.93
CA LYS A 696 16.62 -22.91 -4.87
C LYS A 696 17.53 -23.97 -5.51
N VAL A 697 18.18 -24.76 -4.68
CA VAL A 697 19.17 -25.77 -5.07
C VAL A 697 18.99 -27.01 -4.20
N ASP A 698 19.09 -28.20 -4.81
CA ASP A 698 19.15 -29.50 -4.12
C ASP A 698 17.96 -29.71 -3.15
N GLY A 699 16.75 -29.34 -3.59
CA GLY A 699 15.52 -29.50 -2.82
C GLY A 699 15.24 -28.38 -1.80
N ASP A 700 15.67 -27.18 -2.10
CA ASP A 700 15.56 -25.96 -1.27
C ASP A 700 16.31 -26.05 0.06
N GLN A 701 17.49 -25.45 0.11
CA GLN A 701 18.31 -25.37 1.32
C GLN A 701 18.02 -24.07 2.07
N VAL A 702 17.77 -24.18 3.35
CA VAL A 702 17.28 -23.07 4.17
C VAL A 702 18.32 -22.71 5.24
N SER A 703 18.60 -21.42 5.40
CA SER A 703 19.49 -20.91 6.45
C SER A 703 18.85 -21.06 7.84
N LEU A 704 19.68 -21.05 8.88
CA LEU A 704 19.19 -20.71 10.20
C LEU A 704 18.63 -19.28 10.19
N PRO A 705 17.58 -18.98 10.98
CA PRO A 705 16.95 -17.66 10.99
C PRO A 705 17.81 -16.62 11.69
N LEU A 706 17.72 -15.36 11.23
CA LEU A 706 18.04 -14.17 12.00
C LEU A 706 16.76 -13.58 12.56
N GLN A 707 16.90 -12.80 13.63
CA GLN A 707 15.83 -11.97 14.15
C GLN A 707 15.95 -10.56 13.60
N ILE A 708 14.89 -10.02 13.00
CA ILE A 708 14.78 -8.60 12.71
C ILE A 708 14.01 -7.93 13.83
N ARG A 709 14.56 -6.81 14.34
CA ARG A 709 13.92 -5.94 15.32
C ARG A 709 13.67 -4.59 14.66
N VAL A 710 12.41 -4.27 14.47
CA VAL A 710 11.95 -2.93 14.06
C VAL A 710 11.79 -2.11 15.34
N VAL A 711 12.55 -1.03 15.47
CA VAL A 711 12.52 -0.18 16.67
C VAL A 711 11.78 1.12 16.42
N SER A 712 11.13 1.67 17.47
CA SER A 712 10.49 2.98 17.34
C SER A 712 11.53 4.07 17.02
N PRO A 713 11.20 5.07 16.16
CA PRO A 713 12.12 6.18 15.86
C PRO A 713 12.61 6.97 17.09
N THR A 714 11.93 6.84 18.22
CA THR A 714 12.26 7.50 19.50
C THR A 714 13.20 6.68 20.39
N GLU A 715 13.45 5.41 20.06
CA GLU A 715 14.38 4.57 20.81
C GLU A 715 15.82 4.74 20.30
N PRO A 716 16.82 4.95 21.16
CA PRO A 716 18.21 4.98 20.73
C PRO A 716 18.59 3.58 20.20
N VAL A 717 19.11 3.54 18.99
CA VAL A 717 19.68 2.31 18.41
C VAL A 717 20.90 1.95 19.25
N ARG A 718 20.82 0.87 20.05
CA ARG A 718 21.91 0.33 20.87
C ARG A 718 22.84 -0.55 20.05
#